data_24f41a488c78f7e790bd77476f4d0061
#
_entry.id   24f41a488c78f7e790bd77476f4d0061
#
_cell.length_a   1.000
_cell.length_b   1.000
_cell.length_c   1.000
_cell.angle_alpha   90.00
_cell.angle_beta   90.00
_cell.angle_gamma   90.00
#
_symmetry.space_group_name_H-M   'P 1'
#
loop_
_entity.id
_entity.type
_entity.pdbx_description
1 polymer ?
#
loop_
_entity_poly.entity_id
_entity_poly.type
_entity_poly.pdbx_seq_one_letter_code
_entity_poly.pdbx_strand_id
1 'polypeptide(L)'
;MAIKILPVAETQAELIDAAVALGDRYTKTLGLLTPPAYRKHASDGGLLVAVDEGEVVGYALFGLPKRNPHVRLAHLCIAEEHRGKGVARLLVEEIRRRHSDRLGIKAKCRRDYGLSDMWTSLGFVPQGEVRGRGQDGETLDGWWLDHGHPDLFADVESEALLVVTVDHGVFADLRGRSPASEAAQSQALEAGWLADLIEIAFTPQLLHDLRDIVDTAERKHQRAASHGLRRVTPDAEAVASRRCELLEAARTSEVHDLPADSELLPRLQYVAETSCAGLQVLVTRDPLLRQLADVAWSVARVKVVAPSAVTLHVDELRQAQMYRPADLMGTEFRASKVSPGAEAELVAFFDQSGDDRGSAFARRLQVLAADAVVWNRELLRDGQGRPVALYAWAMDGRTLNVPVLRTAAHPLEETLARQLLFSLKRLGRECGAQAVRVTDAFPSPATKAAAGDDGFFEHDGGLAALLVDVCGSAQEVAAVAGQAARELGREETALEAGLPAEVAGFVERAWWPAKVMDSLMPSFLVPIEPRWSTELFNTPATLLPRPDELGISREHVYYRSSGRRGESVPARLLWYVSRGSSYEEGQMVIGCSQLDEVVIDAPDALHSKFEHLGVYGREQVRAIARGDASGRAMALRFSDTEIFPRTVPLRRLKSLAQGLGLQFSLMSLSKISNRLFQAVYEEGHRRT
;
A
#
# COMPACT_ATOMS: atom_id res chain seq x y z
N MET A 1 13.43 21.61 -43.11
CA MET A 1 13.94 21.92 -41.76
C MET A 1 13.62 20.78 -40.82
N ALA A 2 14.39 20.53 -39.79
CA ALA A 2 14.15 19.37 -38.92
C ALA A 2 13.22 19.78 -37.77
N ILE A 3 12.13 19.05 -37.59
CA ILE A 3 11.23 19.20 -36.44
C ILE A 3 12.02 18.94 -35.15
N LYS A 4 11.91 19.84 -34.18
CA LYS A 4 12.59 19.74 -32.89
C LYS A 4 11.62 19.28 -31.83
N ILE A 5 12.02 18.27 -31.04
CA ILE A 5 11.26 17.82 -29.87
C ILE A 5 11.84 18.48 -28.63
N LEU A 6 11.03 19.19 -27.88
CA LEU A 6 11.41 19.96 -26.70
C LEU A 6 10.65 19.46 -25.46
N PRO A 7 11.33 19.23 -24.35
CA PRO A 7 10.64 19.05 -23.06
C PRO A 7 10.13 20.41 -22.60
N VAL A 8 8.96 20.43 -22.03
CA VAL A 8 8.32 21.66 -21.53
C VAL A 8 8.34 21.68 -20.02
N ALA A 9 8.99 22.71 -19.46
CA ALA A 9 8.95 22.98 -18.02
C ALA A 9 7.73 23.86 -17.67
N GLU A 10 7.29 23.82 -16.43
CA GLU A 10 6.16 24.59 -15.91
C GLU A 10 6.30 26.11 -16.17
N THR A 11 7.53 26.61 -16.20
CA THR A 11 7.84 28.03 -16.44
C THR A 11 7.65 28.47 -17.90
N GLN A 12 7.46 27.53 -18.83
CA GLN A 12 7.32 27.81 -20.27
C GLN A 12 5.83 27.90 -20.67
N ALA A 13 5.13 28.89 -20.11
CA ALA A 13 3.69 29.05 -20.27
C ALA A 13 3.24 29.11 -21.74
N GLU A 14 4.01 29.76 -22.62
CA GLU A 14 3.67 29.88 -24.05
C GLU A 14 3.60 28.53 -24.76
N LEU A 15 4.52 27.61 -24.46
CA LEU A 15 4.54 26.26 -25.03
C LEU A 15 3.41 25.39 -24.46
N ILE A 16 3.09 25.58 -23.17
CA ILE A 16 1.96 24.89 -22.53
C ILE A 16 0.65 25.35 -23.15
N ASP A 17 0.45 26.67 -23.29
CA ASP A 17 -0.77 27.24 -23.85
C ASP A 17 -0.95 26.84 -25.35
N ALA A 18 0.14 26.75 -26.11
CA ALA A 18 0.13 26.23 -27.47
C ALA A 18 -0.27 24.74 -27.53
N ALA A 19 0.26 23.92 -26.61
CA ALA A 19 -0.14 22.51 -26.51
C ALA A 19 -1.61 22.34 -26.11
N VAL A 20 -2.12 23.17 -25.18
CA VAL A 20 -3.53 23.22 -24.79
C VAL A 20 -4.39 23.59 -26.00
N ALA A 21 -4.06 24.68 -26.71
CA ALA A 21 -4.79 25.13 -27.88
C ALA A 21 -4.83 24.06 -29.00
N LEU A 22 -3.75 23.31 -29.17
CA LEU A 22 -3.70 22.19 -30.11
C LEU A 22 -4.59 21.03 -29.64
N GLY A 23 -4.56 20.68 -28.35
CA GLY A 23 -5.38 19.62 -27.75
C GLY A 23 -6.87 19.92 -27.84
N ASP A 24 -7.26 21.18 -27.61
CA ASP A 24 -8.66 21.64 -27.67
C ASP A 24 -9.30 21.48 -29.05
N ARG A 25 -8.50 21.52 -30.12
CA ARG A 25 -9.00 21.25 -31.51
C ARG A 25 -9.46 19.81 -31.69
N TYR A 26 -8.93 18.86 -30.84
CA TYR A 26 -9.16 17.42 -31.00
C TYR A 26 -9.79 16.78 -29.76
N THR A 27 -10.52 17.54 -28.95
CA THR A 27 -11.18 17.04 -27.72
C THR A 27 -12.12 15.86 -27.97
N LYS A 28 -12.73 15.77 -29.14
CA LYS A 28 -13.62 14.63 -29.52
C LYS A 28 -12.86 13.29 -29.57
N THR A 29 -11.57 13.31 -29.91
CA THR A 29 -10.75 12.10 -30.07
C THR A 29 -9.78 11.88 -28.89
N LEU A 30 -9.29 12.95 -28.26
CA LEU A 30 -8.34 12.87 -27.14
C LEU A 30 -9.02 12.86 -25.77
N GLY A 31 -10.29 13.30 -25.71
CA GLY A 31 -10.95 13.62 -24.46
C GLY A 31 -10.57 15.03 -23.96
N LEU A 32 -11.38 15.55 -23.06
CA LEU A 32 -11.16 16.88 -22.48
C LEU A 32 -10.09 16.79 -21.39
N LEU A 33 -9.05 17.60 -21.52
CA LEU A 33 -8.03 17.79 -20.47
C LEU A 33 -7.93 19.29 -20.14
N THR A 34 -7.99 19.61 -18.84
CA THR A 34 -7.96 21.00 -18.41
C THR A 34 -6.56 21.61 -18.46
N PRO A 35 -6.40 22.93 -18.71
CA PRO A 35 -5.10 23.59 -18.75
C PRO A 35 -4.23 23.34 -17.50
N PRO A 36 -4.77 23.28 -16.24
CA PRO A 36 -3.99 22.89 -15.08
C PRO A 36 -3.37 21.50 -15.17
N ALA A 37 -4.01 20.53 -15.84
CA ALA A 37 -3.44 19.19 -16.01
C ALA A 37 -2.21 19.21 -16.93
N TYR A 38 -2.21 20.02 -18.01
CA TYR A 38 -1.01 20.21 -18.84
C TYR A 38 0.14 20.80 -18.04
N ARG A 39 -0.12 21.82 -17.20
CA ARG A 39 0.89 22.42 -16.31
C ARG A 39 1.46 21.40 -15.33
N LYS A 40 0.59 20.57 -14.74
CA LYS A 40 1.03 19.51 -13.84
C LYS A 40 1.91 18.50 -14.55
N HIS A 41 1.52 18.02 -15.73
CA HIS A 41 2.38 17.14 -16.52
C HIS A 41 3.73 17.81 -16.88
N ALA A 42 3.72 19.10 -17.23
CA ALA A 42 4.94 19.85 -17.49
C ALA A 42 5.86 19.92 -16.24
N SER A 43 5.27 20.17 -15.05
CA SER A 43 6.04 20.20 -13.79
C SER A 43 6.62 18.83 -13.43
N ASP A 44 5.94 17.75 -13.80
CA ASP A 44 6.38 16.36 -13.56
C ASP A 44 7.29 15.82 -14.67
N GLY A 45 7.66 16.67 -15.65
CA GLY A 45 8.50 16.27 -16.79
C GLY A 45 7.78 15.41 -17.84
N GLY A 46 6.44 15.37 -17.81
CA GLY A 46 5.58 14.53 -18.65
C GLY A 46 4.96 15.26 -19.85
N LEU A 47 5.53 16.37 -20.33
CA LEU A 47 5.08 17.08 -21.54
C LEU A 47 6.25 17.30 -22.51
N LEU A 48 6.10 16.78 -23.74
CA LEU A 48 6.96 17.08 -24.88
C LEU A 48 6.16 17.80 -25.97
N VAL A 49 6.77 18.75 -26.63
CA VAL A 49 6.22 19.40 -27.80
C VAL A 49 7.14 19.22 -29.02
N ALA A 50 6.52 19.04 -30.17
CA ALA A 50 7.19 19.09 -31.47
C ALA A 50 7.03 20.49 -32.05
N VAL A 51 8.14 21.13 -32.38
CA VAL A 51 8.18 22.49 -32.92
C VAL A 51 8.75 22.48 -34.33
N ASP A 52 8.04 23.08 -35.24
CA ASP A 52 8.44 23.34 -36.64
C ASP A 52 8.32 24.84 -36.93
N GLU A 53 9.40 25.47 -37.40
CA GLU A 53 9.48 26.92 -37.68
C GLU A 53 9.00 27.84 -36.54
N GLY A 54 9.12 27.38 -35.29
CA GLY A 54 8.70 28.12 -34.10
C GLY A 54 7.25 27.87 -33.65
N GLU A 55 6.47 27.12 -34.40
CA GLU A 55 5.10 26.74 -34.04
C GLU A 55 5.03 25.32 -33.45
N VAL A 56 4.16 25.10 -32.46
CA VAL A 56 3.90 23.77 -31.89
C VAL A 56 3.00 22.99 -32.84
N VAL A 57 3.56 21.97 -33.50
CA VAL A 57 2.88 21.12 -34.48
C VAL A 57 2.45 19.75 -33.94
N GLY A 58 2.83 19.43 -32.70
CA GLY A 58 2.42 18.22 -32.01
C GLY A 58 2.87 18.23 -30.57
N TYR A 59 2.24 17.37 -29.75
CA TYR A 59 2.69 17.15 -28.38
C TYR A 59 2.43 15.71 -27.94
N ALA A 60 3.20 15.26 -26.95
CA ALA A 60 2.94 14.05 -26.18
C ALA A 60 2.81 14.43 -24.70
N LEU A 61 1.74 13.97 -24.07
CA LEU A 61 1.46 14.16 -22.69
C LEU A 61 1.45 12.79 -22.03
N PHE A 62 2.31 12.60 -21.02
CA PHE A 62 2.49 11.31 -20.38
C PHE A 62 2.70 11.45 -18.88
N GLY A 63 2.39 10.40 -18.15
CA GLY A 63 2.64 10.27 -16.73
C GLY A 63 3.84 9.37 -16.47
N LEU A 64 4.54 9.66 -15.37
CA LEU A 64 5.64 8.85 -14.84
C LEU A 64 5.25 8.33 -13.47
N PRO A 65 4.38 7.30 -13.38
CA PRO A 65 3.94 6.79 -12.10
C PRO A 65 5.13 6.38 -11.25
N LYS A 66 5.17 6.82 -10.00
CA LYS A 66 6.30 6.55 -9.08
C LYS A 66 6.46 5.07 -8.76
N ARG A 67 5.37 4.32 -8.83
CA ARG A 67 5.33 2.89 -8.46
C ARG A 67 5.24 1.94 -9.65
N ASN A 68 4.89 2.44 -10.83
CA ASN A 68 4.79 1.62 -12.02
C ASN A 68 6.04 1.78 -12.88
N PRO A 69 6.63 0.67 -13.32
CA PRO A 69 7.87 0.71 -14.07
C PRO A 69 7.71 1.11 -15.53
N HIS A 70 6.54 1.58 -15.95
CA HIS A 70 6.28 2.01 -17.33
C HIS A 70 5.89 3.50 -17.42
N VAL A 71 6.05 4.05 -18.60
CA VAL A 71 5.53 5.38 -18.98
C VAL A 71 4.08 5.23 -19.41
N ARG A 72 3.18 6.07 -18.93
CA ARG A 72 1.80 6.09 -19.35
C ARG A 72 1.57 7.25 -20.32
N LEU A 73 1.35 6.93 -21.58
CA LEU A 73 1.03 7.91 -22.62
C LEU A 73 -0.45 8.28 -22.54
N ALA A 74 -0.73 9.52 -22.13
CA ALA A 74 -2.09 10.05 -21.97
C ALA A 74 -2.62 10.66 -23.28
N HIS A 75 -1.85 11.56 -23.90
CA HIS A 75 -2.20 12.16 -25.19
C HIS A 75 -1.02 12.08 -26.14
N LEU A 76 -1.30 11.81 -27.41
CA LEU A 76 -0.39 11.97 -28.54
C LEU A 76 -1.15 12.71 -29.63
N CYS A 77 -0.85 13.97 -29.80
CA CYS A 77 -1.58 14.87 -30.68
C CYS A 77 -0.66 15.48 -31.73
N ILE A 78 -1.05 15.39 -32.99
CA ILE A 78 -0.33 15.99 -34.12
C ILE A 78 -1.31 16.85 -34.93
N ALA A 79 -0.90 18.07 -35.23
CA ALA A 79 -1.65 18.95 -36.08
C ALA A 79 -1.90 18.28 -37.46
N GLU A 80 -3.06 18.46 -38.00
CA GLU A 80 -3.52 17.73 -39.21
C GLU A 80 -2.55 17.88 -40.38
N GLU A 81 -2.01 19.05 -40.54
CA GLU A 81 -1.09 19.43 -41.63
C GLU A 81 0.29 18.75 -41.49
N HIS A 82 0.58 18.20 -40.30
CA HIS A 82 1.84 17.53 -39.98
C HIS A 82 1.70 16.02 -39.76
N ARG A 83 0.50 15.47 -39.95
CA ARG A 83 0.28 14.02 -39.92
C ARG A 83 0.98 13.35 -41.11
N GLY A 84 1.40 12.11 -40.92
CA GLY A 84 2.15 11.35 -41.94
C GLY A 84 3.63 11.76 -42.08
N LYS A 85 4.06 12.87 -41.45
CA LYS A 85 5.46 13.37 -41.54
C LYS A 85 6.40 12.79 -40.45
N GLY A 86 5.99 11.77 -39.72
CA GLY A 86 6.81 11.10 -38.71
C GLY A 86 6.88 11.78 -37.35
N VAL A 87 6.12 12.87 -37.12
CA VAL A 87 6.14 13.65 -35.87
C VAL A 87 5.79 12.79 -34.65
N ALA A 88 4.76 11.93 -34.77
CA ALA A 88 4.38 11.00 -33.69
C ALA A 88 5.52 10.06 -33.30
N ARG A 89 6.25 9.53 -34.29
CA ARG A 89 7.41 8.69 -34.06
C ARG A 89 8.52 9.42 -33.29
N LEU A 90 8.82 10.64 -33.71
CA LEU A 90 9.85 11.46 -33.02
C LEU A 90 9.49 11.72 -31.56
N LEU A 91 8.21 11.98 -31.25
CA LEU A 91 7.73 12.18 -29.87
C LEU A 91 7.86 10.88 -29.06
N VAL A 92 7.43 9.75 -29.61
CA VAL A 92 7.50 8.44 -28.94
C VAL A 92 8.95 8.00 -28.72
N GLU A 93 9.81 8.16 -29.73
CA GLU A 93 11.25 7.86 -29.63
C GLU A 93 11.95 8.74 -28.57
N GLU A 94 11.57 10.01 -28.48
CA GLU A 94 12.10 10.90 -27.43
C GLU A 94 11.65 10.50 -26.03
N ILE A 95 10.38 10.05 -25.86
CA ILE A 95 9.91 9.48 -24.59
C ILE A 95 10.74 8.23 -24.27
N ARG A 96 10.88 7.31 -25.21
CA ARG A 96 11.67 6.08 -25.05
C ARG A 96 13.10 6.36 -24.65
N ARG A 97 13.74 7.33 -25.30
CA ARG A 97 15.13 7.71 -25.03
C ARG A 97 15.29 8.31 -23.63
N ARG A 98 14.36 9.18 -23.20
CA ARG A 98 14.43 9.87 -21.90
C ARG A 98 14.12 8.94 -20.73
N HIS A 99 13.26 7.98 -20.96
CA HIS A 99 12.74 7.05 -19.95
C HIS A 99 13.11 5.61 -20.31
N SER A 100 14.32 5.42 -20.84
CA SER A 100 14.87 4.10 -21.15
C SER A 100 15.13 3.23 -19.93
N ASP A 101 15.10 3.84 -18.72
CA ASP A 101 15.12 3.16 -17.43
C ASP A 101 13.80 2.46 -17.08
N ARG A 102 12.72 2.75 -17.81
CA ARG A 102 11.40 2.14 -17.61
C ARG A 102 11.18 0.98 -18.55
N LEU A 103 10.28 0.06 -18.16
CA LEU A 103 10.02 -1.19 -18.89
C LEU A 103 9.48 -0.94 -20.30
N GLY A 104 8.69 0.14 -20.46
CA GLY A 104 8.05 0.44 -21.73
C GLY A 104 7.07 1.61 -21.62
N ILE A 105 6.30 1.78 -22.70
CA ILE A 105 5.26 2.81 -22.80
C ILE A 105 3.90 2.12 -22.98
N LYS A 106 2.94 2.42 -22.11
CA LYS A 106 1.56 1.96 -22.20
C LYS A 106 0.66 3.07 -22.72
N ALA A 107 -0.18 2.75 -23.69
CA ALA A 107 -1.17 3.67 -24.24
C ALA A 107 -2.53 2.98 -24.35
N LYS A 108 -3.62 3.76 -24.37
CA LYS A 108 -4.97 3.29 -24.67
C LYS A 108 -5.61 4.15 -25.74
N CYS A 109 -6.33 3.52 -26.62
CA CYS A 109 -7.00 4.19 -27.72
C CYS A 109 -8.36 3.54 -27.98
N ARG A 110 -9.37 4.36 -28.25
CA ARG A 110 -10.68 3.85 -28.67
C ARG A 110 -10.55 3.11 -29.99
N ARG A 111 -11.15 1.92 -30.04
CA ARG A 111 -11.12 1.06 -31.25
C ARG A 111 -11.78 1.72 -32.46
N ASP A 112 -12.87 2.44 -32.22
CA ASP A 112 -13.64 3.10 -33.27
C ASP A 112 -12.90 4.25 -33.98
N TYR A 113 -11.75 4.69 -33.43
CA TYR A 113 -10.89 5.67 -34.12
C TYR A 113 -10.04 5.08 -35.25
N GLY A 114 -9.98 3.75 -35.37
CA GLY A 114 -9.29 3.09 -36.47
C GLY A 114 -7.78 3.36 -36.53
N LEU A 115 -7.13 3.59 -35.41
CA LEU A 115 -5.72 3.99 -35.32
C LEU A 115 -4.75 2.80 -35.07
N SER A 116 -5.21 1.56 -35.21
CA SER A 116 -4.40 0.36 -34.96
C SER A 116 -3.13 0.32 -35.81
N ASP A 117 -3.22 0.65 -37.10
CA ASP A 117 -2.07 0.68 -38.00
C ASP A 117 -1.04 1.75 -37.60
N MET A 118 -1.51 2.89 -37.09
CA MET A 118 -0.64 3.94 -36.57
C MET A 118 0.15 3.44 -35.36
N TRP A 119 -0.52 2.83 -34.37
CA TRP A 119 0.13 2.31 -33.17
C TRP A 119 1.14 1.21 -33.50
N THR A 120 0.78 0.30 -34.38
CA THR A 120 1.70 -0.75 -34.87
C THR A 120 2.89 -0.14 -35.60
N SER A 121 2.69 0.90 -36.41
CA SER A 121 3.78 1.59 -37.12
C SER A 121 4.76 2.31 -36.16
N LEU A 122 4.31 2.69 -34.97
CA LEU A 122 5.13 3.29 -33.92
C LEU A 122 5.85 2.22 -33.07
N GLY A 123 5.61 0.93 -33.33
CA GLY A 123 6.24 -0.19 -32.63
C GLY A 123 5.47 -0.70 -31.43
N PHE A 124 4.23 -0.21 -31.22
CA PHE A 124 3.38 -0.74 -30.17
C PHE A 124 2.74 -2.07 -30.58
N VAL A 125 2.58 -2.96 -29.61
CA VAL A 125 1.83 -4.21 -29.75
C VAL A 125 0.52 -4.14 -28.95
N PRO A 126 -0.59 -4.74 -29.42
CA PRO A 126 -1.84 -4.77 -28.69
C PRO A 126 -1.72 -5.68 -27.45
N GLN A 127 -2.24 -5.21 -26.30
CA GLN A 127 -2.21 -5.94 -25.03
C GLN A 127 -3.58 -6.35 -24.48
N GLY A 128 -4.63 -6.22 -25.27
CA GLY A 128 -5.97 -6.61 -24.87
C GLY A 128 -6.99 -5.46 -24.97
N GLU A 129 -8.19 -5.77 -24.55
CA GLU A 129 -9.35 -4.87 -24.66
C GLU A 129 -9.82 -4.45 -23.27
N VAL A 130 -10.15 -3.18 -23.12
CA VAL A 130 -10.74 -2.65 -21.90
C VAL A 130 -12.04 -1.94 -22.25
N ARG A 131 -13.08 -2.20 -21.50
CA ARG A 131 -14.36 -1.50 -21.70
C ARG A 131 -14.19 -0.03 -21.32
N GLY A 132 -14.43 0.87 -22.26
CA GLY A 132 -14.46 2.30 -22.03
C GLY A 132 -15.61 2.70 -21.09
N ARG A 133 -15.40 3.80 -20.37
CA ARG A 133 -16.37 4.33 -19.37
C ARG A 133 -17.33 5.36 -19.93
N GLY A 134 -17.20 5.75 -21.19
CA GLY A 134 -18.12 6.67 -21.85
C GLY A 134 -19.56 6.17 -21.83
N GLN A 135 -20.51 7.08 -22.06
CA GLN A 135 -21.94 6.76 -22.04
C GLN A 135 -22.31 5.57 -22.94
N ASP A 136 -21.56 5.36 -24.01
CA ASP A 136 -21.82 4.30 -25.01
C ASP A 136 -21.01 3.00 -24.74
N GLY A 137 -20.20 2.94 -23.68
CA GLY A 137 -19.47 1.74 -23.29
C GLY A 137 -18.46 1.24 -24.33
N GLU A 138 -17.86 2.16 -25.08
CA GLU A 138 -16.97 1.87 -26.20
C GLU A 138 -15.72 1.11 -25.77
N THR A 139 -15.24 0.21 -26.62
CA THR A 139 -14.06 -0.61 -26.34
C THR A 139 -12.77 0.19 -26.58
N LEU A 140 -11.87 0.16 -25.61
CA LEU A 140 -10.51 0.70 -25.72
C LEU A 140 -9.53 -0.45 -26.00
N ASP A 141 -8.63 -0.27 -26.94
CA ASP A 141 -7.49 -1.16 -27.15
C ASP A 141 -6.30 -0.69 -26.34
N GLY A 142 -5.72 -1.59 -25.54
CA GLY A 142 -4.47 -1.39 -24.83
C GLY A 142 -3.29 -1.61 -25.77
N TRP A 143 -2.28 -0.72 -25.71
CA TRP A 143 -1.08 -0.74 -26.52
C TRP A 143 0.17 -0.70 -25.66
N TRP A 144 1.16 -1.52 -25.98
CA TRP A 144 2.43 -1.62 -25.28
C TRP A 144 3.62 -1.43 -26.22
N LEU A 145 4.56 -0.57 -25.83
CA LEU A 145 5.86 -0.44 -26.48
C LEU A 145 6.94 -0.83 -25.49
N ASP A 146 7.55 -1.98 -25.73
CA ASP A 146 8.61 -2.52 -24.88
C ASP A 146 9.93 -1.76 -25.06
N HIS A 147 10.61 -1.47 -23.94
CA HIS A 147 11.96 -0.90 -23.94
C HIS A 147 13.08 -1.96 -23.95
N GLY A 148 12.71 -3.26 -23.94
CA GLY A 148 13.65 -4.38 -24.01
C GLY A 148 14.33 -4.72 -22.68
N HIS A 149 13.74 -4.34 -21.56
CA HIS A 149 14.20 -4.78 -20.25
C HIS A 149 13.68 -6.18 -19.94
N PRO A 150 14.52 -7.07 -19.39
CA PRO A 150 14.03 -8.36 -18.90
C PRO A 150 13.11 -8.11 -17.71
N ASP A 151 11.81 -8.14 -17.93
CA ASP A 151 10.80 -8.05 -16.90
C ASP A 151 10.13 -9.40 -16.70
N LEU A 152 10.27 -9.93 -15.49
CA LEU A 152 9.64 -11.18 -15.05
C LEU A 152 8.15 -11.02 -14.71
N PHE A 153 7.65 -9.80 -14.65
CA PHE A 153 6.34 -9.45 -14.10
C PHE A 153 5.55 -8.46 -14.95
N ALA A 154 5.98 -8.12 -16.16
CA ALA A 154 5.34 -7.16 -17.05
C ALA A 154 3.85 -7.43 -17.30
N ASP A 155 3.44 -8.70 -17.23
CA ASP A 155 2.06 -9.13 -17.48
C ASP A 155 1.16 -9.10 -16.23
N VAL A 156 1.67 -8.77 -15.05
CA VAL A 156 0.96 -8.95 -13.76
C VAL A 156 0.46 -7.63 -13.17
N GLU A 157 0.76 -6.49 -13.76
CA GLU A 157 0.31 -5.19 -13.25
C GLU A 157 -1.16 -4.89 -13.56
N SER A 158 -2.05 -5.51 -12.80
CA SER A 158 -3.39 -4.95 -12.58
C SER A 158 -3.26 -3.81 -11.57
N GLU A 159 -3.24 -2.60 -12.09
CA GLU A 159 -3.20 -1.41 -11.25
C GLU A 159 -4.50 -1.29 -10.43
N ALA A 160 -4.40 -1.26 -9.12
CA ALA A 160 -5.55 -0.97 -8.28
C ALA A 160 -6.10 0.42 -8.65
N LEU A 161 -7.37 0.46 -9.02
CA LEU A 161 -8.05 1.69 -9.39
C LEU A 161 -8.30 2.53 -8.12
N LEU A 162 -8.07 3.84 -8.20
CA LEU A 162 -8.55 4.78 -7.20
C LEU A 162 -10.08 4.81 -7.27
N VAL A 163 -10.75 4.21 -6.29
CA VAL A 163 -12.21 4.28 -6.22
C VAL A 163 -12.60 5.62 -5.60
N VAL A 164 -13.33 6.43 -6.34
CA VAL A 164 -13.84 7.73 -5.90
C VAL A 164 -15.36 7.71 -5.84
N THR A 165 -15.94 8.25 -4.79
CA THR A 165 -17.38 8.50 -4.74
C THR A 165 -17.70 9.88 -5.30
N VAL A 166 -18.89 10.04 -5.85
CA VAL A 166 -19.37 11.32 -6.40
C VAL A 166 -20.68 11.72 -5.73
N ASP A 167 -20.89 13.04 -5.57
CA ASP A 167 -22.18 13.58 -5.14
C ASP A 167 -23.15 13.69 -6.35
N HIS A 168 -24.38 14.11 -6.03
CA HIS A 168 -25.42 14.30 -7.06
C HIS A 168 -25.02 15.35 -8.11
N GLY A 169 -24.33 16.44 -7.71
CA GLY A 169 -23.90 17.49 -8.64
C GLY A 169 -22.93 16.98 -9.69
N VAL A 170 -21.90 16.26 -9.26
CA VAL A 170 -20.92 15.64 -10.18
C VAL A 170 -21.59 14.53 -11.01
N PHE A 171 -22.44 13.70 -10.39
CA PHE A 171 -23.17 12.66 -11.12
C PHE A 171 -24.08 13.22 -12.22
N ALA A 172 -24.81 14.31 -11.94
CA ALA A 172 -25.67 14.99 -12.90
C ALA A 172 -24.86 15.58 -14.07
N ASP A 173 -23.67 16.10 -13.83
CA ASP A 173 -22.76 16.56 -14.90
C ASP A 173 -22.31 15.41 -15.80
N LEU A 174 -22.09 14.22 -15.24
CA LEU A 174 -21.63 13.03 -15.98
C LEU A 174 -22.76 12.33 -16.73
N ARG A 175 -23.98 12.33 -16.18
CA ARG A 175 -25.09 11.47 -16.61
C ARG A 175 -26.41 12.21 -16.85
N GLY A 176 -26.48 13.47 -16.52
CA GLY A 176 -27.69 14.30 -16.76
C GLY A 176 -27.82 14.70 -18.22
N ARG A 177 -29.06 14.96 -18.64
CA ARG A 177 -29.37 15.47 -19.99
C ARG A 177 -29.01 16.94 -20.16
N SER A 178 -29.01 17.68 -19.07
CA SER A 178 -28.71 19.10 -19.03
C SER A 178 -27.63 19.38 -17.99
N PRO A 179 -26.37 19.08 -18.31
CA PRO A 179 -25.29 19.34 -17.40
C PRO A 179 -25.09 20.84 -17.12
N ALA A 180 -24.59 21.19 -15.95
CA ALA A 180 -24.30 22.56 -15.59
C ALA A 180 -23.25 23.20 -16.52
N SER A 181 -23.17 24.52 -16.55
CA SER A 181 -22.16 25.25 -17.37
C SER A 181 -20.72 24.89 -17.04
N GLU A 182 -20.46 24.43 -15.81
CA GLU A 182 -19.14 23.99 -15.33
C GLU A 182 -18.92 22.46 -15.39
N ALA A 183 -19.82 21.73 -16.05
CA ALA A 183 -19.77 20.28 -16.14
C ALA A 183 -18.49 19.74 -16.80
N ALA A 184 -17.79 20.56 -17.59
CA ALA A 184 -16.52 20.20 -18.23
C ALA A 184 -15.48 19.68 -17.21
N GLN A 185 -15.45 20.23 -15.97
CA GLN A 185 -14.55 19.77 -14.92
C GLN A 185 -14.91 18.35 -14.44
N SER A 186 -16.20 18.06 -14.29
CA SER A 186 -16.68 16.72 -13.91
C SER A 186 -16.49 15.72 -15.05
N GLN A 187 -16.75 16.12 -16.29
CA GLN A 187 -16.57 15.27 -17.48
C GLN A 187 -15.11 14.86 -17.70
N ALA A 188 -14.16 15.67 -17.25
CA ALA A 188 -12.74 15.31 -17.26
C ALA A 188 -12.42 14.03 -16.47
N LEU A 189 -13.26 13.61 -15.52
CA LEU A 189 -13.11 12.34 -14.79
C LEU A 189 -13.30 11.11 -15.69
N GLU A 190 -13.97 11.25 -16.83
CA GLU A 190 -14.18 10.19 -17.80
C GLU A 190 -13.20 10.23 -18.97
N ALA A 191 -12.18 11.10 -18.90
CA ALA A 191 -11.12 11.11 -19.90
C ALA A 191 -10.47 9.73 -20.02
N GLY A 192 -10.24 9.27 -21.25
CA GLY A 192 -9.78 7.91 -21.53
C GLY A 192 -8.49 7.52 -20.78
N TRP A 193 -7.59 8.47 -20.55
CA TRP A 193 -6.35 8.25 -19.80
C TRP A 193 -6.57 7.98 -18.29
N LEU A 194 -7.72 8.45 -17.72
CA LEU A 194 -8.09 8.18 -16.33
C LEU A 194 -8.77 6.82 -16.13
N ALA A 195 -9.25 6.19 -17.21
CA ALA A 195 -10.02 4.95 -17.12
C ALA A 195 -9.29 3.80 -16.40
N ASP A 196 -7.95 3.83 -16.42
CA ASP A 196 -7.08 2.88 -15.71
C ASP A 196 -6.67 3.30 -14.31
N LEU A 197 -7.02 4.51 -13.94
CA LEU A 197 -6.54 5.12 -12.71
C LEU A 197 -7.64 5.27 -11.68
N ILE A 198 -8.88 5.54 -12.13
CA ILE A 198 -10.01 5.77 -11.24
C ILE A 198 -11.19 4.88 -11.59
N GLU A 199 -11.93 4.49 -10.57
CA GLU A 199 -13.27 3.91 -10.67
C GLU A 199 -14.27 4.84 -9.98
N ILE A 200 -15.30 5.27 -10.71
CA ILE A 200 -16.35 6.11 -10.14
C ILE A 200 -17.40 5.21 -9.49
N ALA A 201 -17.63 5.46 -8.20
CA ALA A 201 -18.65 4.79 -7.40
C ALA A 201 -19.68 5.80 -6.88
N PHE A 202 -20.84 5.33 -6.47
CA PHE A 202 -21.84 6.15 -5.83
C PHE A 202 -22.36 5.53 -4.52
N THR A 203 -22.80 6.41 -3.62
CA THR A 203 -23.31 6.06 -2.30
C THR A 203 -24.85 5.98 -2.31
N PRO A 204 -25.48 5.34 -1.30
CA PRO A 204 -26.95 5.30 -1.16
C PRO A 204 -27.62 6.69 -1.19
N GLN A 205 -26.95 7.74 -0.66
CA GLN A 205 -27.48 9.11 -0.67
C GLN A 205 -27.77 9.59 -2.09
N LEU A 206 -26.96 9.24 -3.09
CA LEU A 206 -27.24 9.59 -4.48
C LEU A 206 -28.62 9.07 -4.91
N LEU A 207 -28.96 7.82 -4.57
CA LEU A 207 -30.27 7.27 -4.93
C LEU A 207 -31.43 7.97 -4.22
N HIS A 208 -31.17 8.56 -3.05
CA HIS A 208 -32.13 9.38 -2.34
C HIS A 208 -32.34 10.70 -3.10
N ASP A 209 -31.26 11.40 -3.43
CA ASP A 209 -31.33 12.66 -4.15
C ASP A 209 -31.97 12.52 -5.56
N LEU A 210 -31.71 11.38 -6.24
CA LEU A 210 -32.36 11.09 -7.52
C LEU A 210 -33.90 10.95 -7.43
N ARG A 211 -34.49 10.67 -6.25
CA ARG A 211 -35.95 10.61 -6.07
C ARG A 211 -36.57 12.00 -6.07
N ASP A 212 -35.80 12.99 -5.63
CA ASP A 212 -36.26 14.36 -5.46
C ASP A 212 -36.22 15.17 -6.77
N ILE A 213 -35.69 14.59 -7.86
CA ILE A 213 -35.70 15.21 -9.19
C ILE A 213 -37.15 15.32 -9.68
N VAL A 214 -37.59 16.56 -9.91
CA VAL A 214 -38.97 16.89 -10.31
C VAL A 214 -39.27 16.37 -11.72
N ASP A 215 -38.34 16.54 -12.66
CA ASP A 215 -38.51 16.03 -14.04
C ASP A 215 -38.46 14.50 -14.05
N THR A 216 -39.59 13.88 -14.39
CA THR A 216 -39.75 12.44 -14.44
C THR A 216 -38.89 11.79 -15.51
N ALA A 217 -38.64 12.46 -16.63
CA ALA A 217 -37.81 11.93 -17.71
C ALA A 217 -36.33 11.95 -17.31
N GLU A 218 -35.89 13.05 -16.71
CA GLU A 218 -34.53 13.20 -16.16
C GLU A 218 -34.27 12.20 -15.03
N ARG A 219 -35.20 12.11 -14.08
CA ARG A 219 -35.11 11.13 -12.97
C ARG A 219 -34.95 9.69 -13.47
N LYS A 220 -35.76 9.28 -14.47
CA LYS A 220 -35.66 7.95 -15.08
C LYS A 220 -34.32 7.76 -15.78
N HIS A 221 -33.84 8.76 -16.51
CA HIS A 221 -32.58 8.74 -17.23
C HIS A 221 -31.40 8.58 -16.25
N GLN A 222 -31.28 9.45 -15.26
CA GLN A 222 -30.18 9.39 -14.27
C GLN A 222 -30.23 8.10 -13.45
N ARG A 223 -31.42 7.63 -13.06
CA ARG A 223 -31.56 6.36 -12.36
C ARG A 223 -31.13 5.17 -13.21
N ALA A 224 -31.43 5.14 -14.49
CA ALA A 224 -30.93 4.11 -15.41
C ALA A 224 -29.41 4.19 -15.55
N ALA A 225 -28.85 5.39 -15.67
CA ALA A 225 -27.43 5.62 -15.80
C ALA A 225 -26.63 5.19 -14.54
N SER A 226 -27.23 5.28 -13.34
CA SER A 226 -26.58 4.82 -12.11
C SER A 226 -26.30 3.31 -12.08
N HIS A 227 -27.07 2.50 -12.83
CA HIS A 227 -26.85 1.06 -12.91
C HIS A 227 -25.51 0.67 -13.57
N GLY A 228 -24.89 1.58 -14.33
CA GLY A 228 -23.57 1.37 -14.94
C GLY A 228 -22.38 1.68 -14.04
N LEU A 229 -22.62 2.22 -12.84
CA LEU A 229 -21.57 2.57 -11.89
C LEU A 229 -21.54 1.62 -10.70
N ARG A 230 -20.39 1.53 -10.04
CA ARG A 230 -20.25 0.76 -8.79
C ARG A 230 -21.07 1.40 -7.70
N ARG A 231 -21.95 0.62 -7.06
CA ARG A 231 -22.67 1.02 -5.86
C ARG A 231 -21.91 0.56 -4.62
N VAL A 232 -21.73 1.46 -3.64
CA VAL A 232 -21.24 1.08 -2.31
C VAL A 232 -22.42 0.83 -1.37
N THR A 233 -22.26 -0.07 -0.40
CA THR A 233 -23.29 -0.46 0.56
C THR A 233 -22.71 -0.45 1.98
N PRO A 234 -22.49 0.76 2.55
CA PRO A 234 -21.98 0.88 3.91
C PRO A 234 -23.02 0.45 4.94
N ASP A 235 -22.54 0.12 6.14
CA ASP A 235 -23.42 -0.19 7.28
C ASP A 235 -24.21 1.05 7.74
N ALA A 236 -25.53 0.91 7.86
CA ALA A 236 -26.42 2.06 8.12
C ALA A 236 -26.23 2.63 9.53
N GLU A 237 -25.95 1.82 10.53
CA GLU A 237 -25.74 2.25 11.91
C GLU A 237 -24.42 3.02 12.05
N ALA A 238 -23.35 2.49 11.47
CA ALA A 238 -22.06 3.16 11.41
C ALA A 238 -22.14 4.51 10.67
N VAL A 239 -22.89 4.57 9.56
CA VAL A 239 -23.13 5.82 8.81
C VAL A 239 -23.87 6.85 9.67
N ALA A 240 -24.90 6.44 10.41
CA ALA A 240 -25.65 7.35 11.28
C ALA A 240 -24.75 7.93 12.38
N SER A 241 -23.92 7.11 13.03
CA SER A 241 -22.94 7.55 14.02
C SER A 241 -21.94 8.54 13.42
N ARG A 242 -21.32 8.18 12.31
CA ARG A 242 -20.32 9.00 11.62
C ARG A 242 -20.89 10.35 11.18
N ARG A 243 -22.12 10.36 10.70
CA ARG A 243 -22.80 11.60 10.31
C ARG A 243 -23.03 12.52 11.51
N CYS A 244 -23.38 11.99 12.69
CA CYS A 244 -23.50 12.78 13.90
C CYS A 244 -22.17 13.38 14.33
N GLU A 245 -21.09 12.61 14.30
CA GLU A 245 -19.73 13.08 14.60
C GLU A 245 -19.31 14.22 13.65
N LEU A 246 -19.57 14.05 12.35
CA LEU A 246 -19.30 15.08 11.34
C LEU A 246 -20.09 16.36 11.58
N LEU A 247 -21.38 16.25 11.95
CA LEU A 247 -22.22 17.41 12.24
C LEU A 247 -21.70 18.18 13.46
N GLU A 248 -21.35 17.49 14.52
CA GLU A 248 -20.80 18.11 15.73
C GLU A 248 -19.46 18.81 15.44
N ALA A 249 -18.57 18.14 14.73
CA ALA A 249 -17.29 18.72 14.32
C ALA A 249 -17.46 19.91 13.36
N ALA A 250 -18.41 19.85 12.42
CA ALA A 250 -18.71 20.97 11.54
C ALA A 250 -19.18 22.21 12.33
N ARG A 251 -20.05 22.04 13.33
CA ARG A 251 -20.54 23.13 14.18
C ARG A 251 -19.44 23.76 15.05
N THR A 252 -18.43 23.00 15.42
CA THR A 252 -17.30 23.48 16.22
C THR A 252 -16.12 23.97 15.38
N SER A 253 -16.22 23.83 14.05
CA SER A 253 -15.17 24.26 13.10
C SER A 253 -15.15 25.80 12.94
N GLU A 254 -14.07 26.30 12.35
CA GLU A 254 -13.92 27.72 11.99
C GLU A 254 -14.77 28.16 10.78
N VAL A 255 -15.53 27.23 10.19
CA VAL A 255 -16.39 27.54 9.04
C VAL A 255 -17.58 28.34 9.50
N HIS A 256 -17.64 29.59 9.04
CA HIS A 256 -18.74 30.52 9.37
C HIS A 256 -19.89 30.32 8.37
N ASP A 257 -21.09 30.75 8.80
CA ASP A 257 -22.32 30.76 8.00
C ASP A 257 -22.78 29.36 7.54
N LEU A 258 -22.68 28.35 8.42
CA LEU A 258 -23.23 27.04 8.16
C LEU A 258 -24.76 27.10 7.98
N PRO A 259 -25.33 26.41 6.98
CA PRO A 259 -26.78 26.34 6.80
C PRO A 259 -27.46 25.55 7.95
N ALA A 260 -28.78 25.54 7.93
CA ALA A 260 -29.55 24.72 8.86
C ALA A 260 -29.22 23.22 8.67
N ASP A 261 -29.40 22.44 9.76
CA ASP A 261 -29.09 21.00 9.72
C ASP A 261 -29.83 20.23 8.61
N SER A 262 -31.03 20.64 8.25
CA SER A 262 -31.82 20.05 7.17
C SER A 262 -31.12 20.13 5.82
N GLU A 263 -30.26 21.12 5.60
CA GLU A 263 -29.48 21.29 4.38
C GLU A 263 -28.06 20.71 4.50
N LEU A 264 -27.51 20.69 5.73
CA LEU A 264 -26.15 20.21 5.98
C LEU A 264 -26.09 18.68 6.05
N LEU A 265 -27.06 18.04 6.69
CA LEU A 265 -27.08 16.59 6.89
C LEU A 265 -27.04 15.76 5.61
N PRO A 266 -27.79 16.08 4.52
CA PRO A 266 -27.68 15.33 3.27
C PRO A 266 -26.28 15.41 2.64
N ARG A 267 -25.58 16.54 2.81
CA ARG A 267 -24.21 16.73 2.33
C ARG A 267 -23.22 15.89 3.13
N LEU A 268 -23.30 15.95 4.47
CA LEU A 268 -22.45 15.16 5.36
C LEU A 268 -22.72 13.64 5.22
N GLN A 269 -23.91 13.27 4.78
CA GLN A 269 -24.26 11.88 4.50
C GLN A 269 -23.34 11.27 3.42
N TYR A 270 -23.01 12.01 2.35
CA TYR A 270 -22.05 11.55 1.33
C TYR A 270 -20.69 11.26 1.95
N VAL A 271 -20.20 12.12 2.83
CA VAL A 271 -18.92 11.93 3.53
C VAL A 271 -18.96 10.69 4.43
N ALA A 272 -20.03 10.57 5.24
CA ALA A 272 -20.21 9.44 6.15
C ALA A 272 -20.30 8.10 5.40
N GLU A 273 -21.09 8.04 4.32
CA GLU A 273 -21.24 6.84 3.50
C GLU A 273 -19.94 6.45 2.79
N THR A 274 -19.19 7.44 2.28
CA THR A 274 -17.87 7.22 1.68
C THR A 274 -16.90 6.62 2.70
N SER A 275 -16.82 7.20 3.90
CA SER A 275 -15.99 6.71 5.00
C SER A 275 -16.35 5.28 5.41
N CYS A 276 -17.64 5.03 5.69
CA CYS A 276 -18.11 3.73 6.15
C CYS A 276 -18.05 2.64 5.05
N ALA A 277 -17.95 3.02 3.78
CA ALA A 277 -17.65 2.12 2.68
C ALA A 277 -16.15 1.79 2.56
N GLY A 278 -15.30 2.31 3.45
CA GLY A 278 -13.85 2.15 3.39
C GLY A 278 -13.17 2.93 2.27
N LEU A 279 -13.83 3.96 1.73
CA LEU A 279 -13.29 4.81 0.68
C LEU A 279 -12.81 6.14 1.25
N GLN A 280 -11.80 6.74 0.61
CA GLN A 280 -11.13 7.93 1.14
C GLN A 280 -11.29 9.17 0.27
N VAL A 281 -12.00 9.09 -0.86
CA VAL A 281 -12.12 10.23 -1.78
C VAL A 281 -13.58 10.44 -2.17
N LEU A 282 -14.09 11.62 -1.85
CA LEU A 282 -15.38 12.14 -2.32
C LEU A 282 -15.13 13.29 -3.29
N VAL A 283 -15.64 13.17 -4.50
CA VAL A 283 -15.54 14.19 -5.53
C VAL A 283 -16.82 15.01 -5.57
N THR A 284 -16.68 16.30 -5.35
CA THR A 284 -17.82 17.23 -5.30
C THR A 284 -17.46 18.60 -5.86
N ARG A 285 -18.46 19.29 -6.42
CA ARG A 285 -18.38 20.73 -6.72
C ARG A 285 -19.05 21.59 -5.66
N ASP A 286 -19.74 20.98 -4.67
CA ASP A 286 -20.41 21.70 -3.62
C ASP A 286 -19.40 22.54 -2.79
N PRO A 287 -19.55 23.89 -2.79
CA PRO A 287 -18.60 24.75 -2.12
C PRO A 287 -18.58 24.54 -0.61
N LEU A 288 -19.71 24.19 0.01
CA LEU A 288 -19.81 23.95 1.44
C LEU A 288 -19.06 22.69 1.85
N LEU A 289 -19.26 21.58 1.13
CA LEU A 289 -18.49 20.35 1.37
C LEU A 289 -16.98 20.59 1.23
N ARG A 290 -16.58 21.42 0.28
CA ARG A 290 -15.16 21.77 0.08
C ARG A 290 -14.61 22.63 1.22
N GLN A 291 -15.42 23.53 1.80
CA GLN A 291 -15.04 24.29 3.00
C GLN A 291 -14.91 23.38 4.23
N LEU A 292 -15.69 22.32 4.30
CA LEU A 292 -15.64 21.30 5.35
C LEU A 292 -14.64 20.17 5.08
N ALA A 293 -13.73 20.33 4.10
CA ALA A 293 -12.77 19.27 3.74
C ALA A 293 -11.88 18.85 4.93
N ASP A 294 -11.44 19.81 5.76
CA ASP A 294 -10.62 19.52 6.95
C ASP A 294 -11.42 18.75 8.01
N VAL A 295 -12.70 19.08 8.20
CA VAL A 295 -13.61 18.34 9.07
C VAL A 295 -13.82 16.92 8.54
N ALA A 296 -14.09 16.76 7.26
CA ALA A 296 -14.24 15.45 6.62
C ALA A 296 -12.98 14.60 6.76
N TRP A 297 -11.81 15.20 6.62
CA TRP A 297 -10.54 14.52 6.81
C TRP A 297 -10.27 14.15 8.27
N SER A 298 -10.45 15.08 9.20
CA SER A 298 -10.16 14.86 10.62
C SER A 298 -11.05 13.77 11.24
N VAL A 299 -12.36 13.80 10.94
CA VAL A 299 -13.38 12.93 11.53
C VAL A 299 -13.55 11.62 10.76
N ALA A 300 -13.64 11.71 9.43
CA ALA A 300 -14.04 10.59 8.58
C ALA A 300 -12.92 10.03 7.68
N ARG A 301 -11.72 10.66 7.68
CA ARG A 301 -10.61 10.33 6.79
C ARG A 301 -10.98 10.34 5.30
N VAL A 302 -11.91 11.22 4.93
CA VAL A 302 -12.35 11.41 3.56
C VAL A 302 -11.79 12.71 3.01
N LYS A 303 -11.02 12.64 1.94
CA LYS A 303 -10.57 13.81 1.16
C LYS A 303 -11.72 14.27 0.29
N VAL A 304 -12.24 15.44 0.56
CA VAL A 304 -13.26 16.10 -0.26
C VAL A 304 -12.54 16.95 -1.31
N VAL A 305 -12.69 16.58 -2.58
CA VAL A 305 -11.92 17.17 -3.69
C VAL A 305 -12.82 17.61 -4.83
N ALA A 306 -12.40 18.67 -5.54
CA ALA A 306 -13.05 19.05 -6.77
C ALA A 306 -12.68 18.07 -7.91
N PRO A 307 -13.52 17.89 -8.96
CA PRO A 307 -13.20 17.04 -10.10
C PRO A 307 -11.83 17.35 -10.73
N SER A 308 -11.48 18.64 -10.87
CA SER A 308 -10.18 19.08 -11.36
C SER A 308 -9.01 18.65 -10.48
N ALA A 309 -9.21 18.56 -9.17
CA ALA A 309 -8.17 18.10 -8.24
C ALA A 309 -7.89 16.59 -8.38
N VAL A 310 -8.90 15.78 -8.69
CA VAL A 310 -8.70 14.35 -8.99
C VAL A 310 -7.79 14.20 -10.21
N THR A 311 -8.05 14.94 -11.28
CA THR A 311 -7.23 14.89 -12.50
C THR A 311 -5.79 15.36 -12.29
N LEU A 312 -5.58 16.30 -11.35
CA LEU A 312 -4.26 16.82 -11.00
C LEU A 312 -3.47 15.90 -10.07
N HIS A 313 -4.15 15.25 -9.12
CA HIS A 313 -3.53 14.52 -8.01
C HIS A 313 -3.89 13.03 -7.98
N VAL A 314 -4.34 12.49 -9.11
CA VAL A 314 -4.80 11.09 -9.15
C VAL A 314 -3.75 10.09 -8.65
N ASP A 315 -2.48 10.29 -8.99
CA ASP A 315 -1.39 9.41 -8.53
C ASP A 315 -1.18 9.54 -7.01
N GLU A 316 -1.27 10.75 -6.47
CA GLU A 316 -1.16 11.00 -5.03
C GLU A 316 -2.37 10.44 -4.26
N LEU A 317 -3.58 10.67 -4.75
CA LEU A 317 -4.82 10.14 -4.17
C LEU A 317 -4.86 8.62 -4.25
N ARG A 318 -4.40 8.06 -5.36
CA ARG A 318 -4.26 6.63 -5.57
C ARG A 318 -3.26 6.01 -4.60
N GLN A 319 -2.12 6.67 -4.38
CA GLN A 319 -1.14 6.26 -3.36
C GLN A 319 -1.74 6.28 -1.95
N ALA A 320 -2.55 7.29 -1.63
CA ALA A 320 -3.23 7.37 -0.33
C ALA A 320 -4.26 6.25 -0.12
N GLN A 321 -4.92 5.76 -1.19
CA GLN A 321 -5.80 4.58 -1.12
C GLN A 321 -5.03 3.25 -1.15
N MET A 322 -3.97 3.14 -1.94
CA MET A 322 -3.15 1.92 -2.02
C MET A 322 -2.23 1.77 -0.79
N TYR A 323 -1.89 2.88 -0.15
CA TYR A 323 -1.21 2.87 1.13
C TYR A 323 -2.24 2.54 2.21
N ARG A 324 -2.56 1.27 2.27
CA ARG A 324 -3.33 0.63 3.33
C ARG A 324 -2.45 -0.46 3.97
N PRO A 325 -1.40 -0.10 4.73
CA PRO A 325 -0.90 -1.01 5.76
C PRO A 325 -2.06 -1.39 6.69
N ALA A 326 -3.11 -0.59 6.60
CA ALA A 326 -4.35 -0.72 7.27
C ALA A 326 -5.20 -1.93 6.87
N ASP A 327 -5.19 -2.38 5.65
CA ASP A 327 -5.95 -3.59 5.30
C ASP A 327 -5.25 -4.85 5.77
N LEU A 328 -3.95 -4.80 6.02
CA LEU A 328 -3.26 -5.85 6.78
C LEU A 328 -3.75 -5.92 8.21
N MET A 329 -4.16 -4.80 8.77
CA MET A 329 -4.59 -4.69 10.16
C MET A 329 -5.92 -3.94 10.30
N GLY A 330 -6.54 -3.58 9.19
CA GLY A 330 -7.84 -2.91 9.13
C GLY A 330 -7.86 -1.49 9.70
N THR A 331 -6.70 -0.90 10.07
CA THR A 331 -6.68 0.40 10.74
C THR A 331 -5.37 1.13 10.53
N GLU A 332 -5.41 2.45 10.44
CA GLU A 332 -4.23 3.31 10.53
C GLU A 332 -3.78 3.37 12.01
N PHE A 333 -3.07 2.35 12.49
CA PHE A 333 -2.53 2.38 13.84
C PHE A 333 -1.36 3.34 13.93
N ARG A 334 -1.46 4.30 14.85
CA ARG A 334 -0.39 5.26 15.13
C ARG A 334 0.10 5.10 16.56
N ALA A 335 1.40 4.85 16.71
CA ALA A 335 2.06 4.88 17.98
C ALA A 335 2.37 6.34 18.36
N SER A 336 2.09 6.71 19.59
CA SER A 336 2.43 8.02 20.16
C SER A 336 2.90 7.85 21.61
N LYS A 337 3.82 8.71 22.04
CA LYS A 337 4.20 8.73 23.46
C LYS A 337 3.04 9.20 24.31
N VAL A 338 2.83 8.55 25.46
CA VAL A 338 1.83 8.97 26.43
C VAL A 338 2.27 10.26 27.09
N SER A 339 1.48 11.32 26.95
CA SER A 339 1.72 12.59 27.64
C SER A 339 1.50 12.44 29.15
N PRO A 340 2.34 13.06 30.01
CA PRO A 340 2.07 13.12 31.44
C PRO A 340 0.70 13.77 31.71
N GLY A 341 -0.11 13.16 32.58
CA GLY A 341 -1.46 13.62 32.90
C GLY A 341 -2.61 12.97 32.11
N ALA A 342 -2.29 12.20 31.07
CA ALA A 342 -3.29 11.47 30.26
C ALA A 342 -3.73 10.13 30.90
N GLU A 343 -3.17 9.75 32.04
CA GLU A 343 -3.36 8.44 32.65
C GLU A 343 -4.83 8.15 33.01
N ALA A 344 -5.57 9.17 33.46
CA ALA A 344 -6.97 9.02 33.84
C ALA A 344 -7.88 8.65 32.65
N GLU A 345 -7.60 9.20 31.48
CA GLU A 345 -8.35 8.89 30.26
C GLU A 345 -8.08 7.45 29.81
N LEU A 346 -6.84 6.97 29.97
CA LEU A 346 -6.42 5.64 29.52
C LEU A 346 -7.01 4.52 30.38
N VAL A 347 -7.27 4.77 31.66
CA VAL A 347 -7.85 3.76 32.56
C VAL A 347 -9.19 3.22 32.06
N ALA A 348 -10.05 4.09 31.49
CA ALA A 348 -11.35 3.69 30.97
C ALA A 348 -11.25 2.68 29.81
N PHE A 349 -10.15 2.69 29.03
CA PHE A 349 -9.95 1.82 27.89
C PHE A 349 -9.24 0.49 28.24
N PHE A 350 -8.38 0.51 29.27
CA PHE A 350 -7.46 -0.61 29.53
C PHE A 350 -7.63 -1.23 30.92
N ASP A 351 -8.57 -0.74 31.73
CA ASP A 351 -8.90 -1.33 33.03
C ASP A 351 -9.74 -2.60 32.85
N GLN A 352 -9.13 -3.73 32.87
CA GLN A 352 -9.80 -4.97 32.47
C GLN A 352 -10.16 -5.92 33.61
N SER A 353 -9.54 -5.92 34.77
CA SER A 353 -9.89 -6.94 35.78
C SER A 353 -9.26 -6.81 37.16
N GLY A 354 -9.91 -7.43 38.15
CA GLY A 354 -9.38 -7.80 39.43
C GLY A 354 -8.86 -6.65 40.28
N ASP A 355 -7.72 -6.86 40.90
CA ASP A 355 -7.09 -5.91 41.82
C ASP A 355 -6.40 -4.72 41.15
N ASP A 356 -6.33 -4.72 39.81
CA ASP A 356 -5.70 -3.68 38.97
C ASP A 356 -6.72 -2.76 38.32
N ARG A 357 -7.87 -2.53 38.97
CA ARG A 357 -8.95 -1.66 38.46
C ARG A 357 -8.78 -0.21 38.87
N GLY A 358 -9.19 0.69 37.99
CA GLY A 358 -9.40 2.11 38.28
C GLY A 358 -8.18 2.76 38.91
N SER A 359 -8.24 3.08 40.20
CA SER A 359 -7.19 3.82 40.91
C SER A 359 -5.87 3.08 41.06
N ALA A 360 -5.88 1.74 41.11
CA ALA A 360 -4.66 0.93 41.18
C ALA A 360 -3.89 0.98 39.86
N PHE A 361 -4.59 0.79 38.74
CA PHE A 361 -4.00 0.91 37.41
C PHE A 361 -3.54 2.35 37.12
N ALA A 362 -4.35 3.36 37.45
CA ALA A 362 -3.94 4.77 37.32
C ALA A 362 -2.66 5.07 38.11
N ARG A 363 -2.56 4.58 39.35
CA ARG A 363 -1.36 4.76 40.18
C ARG A 363 -0.14 4.10 39.56
N ARG A 364 -0.28 2.90 38.99
CA ARG A 364 0.81 2.20 38.28
C ARG A 364 1.28 3.01 37.07
N LEU A 365 0.36 3.53 36.26
CA LEU A 365 0.73 4.39 35.15
C LEU A 365 1.41 5.69 35.59
N GLN A 366 0.98 6.27 36.72
CA GLN A 366 1.60 7.48 37.31
C GLN A 366 3.02 7.19 37.81
N VAL A 367 3.27 6.01 38.41
CA VAL A 367 4.62 5.60 38.84
C VAL A 367 5.55 5.51 37.64
N LEU A 368 5.11 4.91 36.54
CA LEU A 368 5.88 4.87 35.31
C LEU A 368 6.05 6.27 34.67
N ALA A 369 5.07 7.17 34.86
CA ALA A 369 5.15 8.53 34.41
C ALA A 369 6.16 9.38 35.18
N ALA A 370 6.31 9.10 36.48
CA ALA A 370 7.22 9.86 37.37
C ALA A 370 8.68 9.68 36.96
N ASP A 371 9.04 8.57 36.32
CA ASP A 371 10.38 8.31 35.80
C ASP A 371 10.38 8.15 34.29
N ALA A 372 9.98 9.23 33.60
CA ALA A 372 9.89 9.26 32.13
C ALA A 372 11.26 9.17 31.42
N VAL A 373 12.36 9.27 32.14
CA VAL A 373 13.72 9.06 31.61
C VAL A 373 14.01 7.58 31.44
N VAL A 374 13.51 6.75 32.37
CA VAL A 374 13.71 5.29 32.35
C VAL A 374 12.63 4.60 31.51
N TRP A 375 11.36 4.98 31.72
CA TRP A 375 10.23 4.28 31.13
C TRP A 375 9.72 4.96 29.86
N ASN A 376 9.81 4.26 28.74
CA ASN A 376 9.09 4.61 27.53
C ASN A 376 7.65 4.14 27.66
N ARG A 377 6.70 5.02 27.39
CA ARG A 377 5.26 4.74 27.44
C ARG A 377 4.64 5.09 26.11
N GLU A 378 4.05 4.11 25.49
CA GLU A 378 3.51 4.25 24.13
C GLU A 378 2.04 3.85 24.10
N LEU A 379 1.28 4.63 23.36
CA LEU A 379 -0.14 4.46 23.13
C LEU A 379 -0.36 4.26 21.63
N LEU A 380 -0.98 3.15 21.28
CA LEU A 380 -1.40 2.88 19.93
C LEU A 380 -2.85 3.31 19.77
N ARG A 381 -3.13 4.07 18.71
CA ARG A 381 -4.46 4.53 18.33
C ARG A 381 -4.85 3.99 16.97
N ASP A 382 -6.15 3.72 16.79
CA ASP A 382 -6.71 3.37 15.48
C ASP A 382 -6.85 4.61 14.57
N GLY A 383 -7.29 4.41 13.32
CA GLY A 383 -7.54 5.48 12.35
C GLY A 383 -8.60 6.50 12.76
N GLN A 384 -9.39 6.18 13.81
CA GLN A 384 -10.36 7.08 14.42
C GLN A 384 -9.81 7.81 15.65
N GLY A 385 -8.54 7.59 15.96
CA GLY A 385 -7.87 8.17 17.11
C GLY A 385 -8.20 7.51 18.46
N ARG A 386 -8.94 6.38 18.48
CA ARG A 386 -9.28 5.67 19.71
C ARG A 386 -8.08 4.85 20.19
N PRO A 387 -7.79 4.84 21.50
CA PRO A 387 -6.76 3.97 22.07
C PRO A 387 -7.10 2.49 21.84
N VAL A 388 -6.14 1.74 21.28
CA VAL A 388 -6.31 0.29 21.02
C VAL A 388 -5.25 -0.56 21.72
N ALA A 389 -4.08 0.01 22.05
CA ALA A 389 -3.10 -0.65 22.88
C ALA A 389 -2.26 0.35 23.65
N LEU A 390 -1.84 -0.05 24.86
CA LEU A 390 -0.96 0.70 25.74
C LEU A 390 0.16 -0.23 26.20
N TYR A 391 1.41 0.20 26.04
CA TYR A 391 2.56 -0.54 26.56
C TYR A 391 3.62 0.40 27.09
N ALA A 392 4.35 -0.10 28.10
CA ALA A 392 5.49 0.60 28.65
C ALA A 392 6.68 -0.36 28.71
N TRP A 393 7.88 0.19 28.47
CA TRP A 393 9.08 -0.63 28.46
C TRP A 393 10.32 0.15 28.91
N ALA A 394 11.30 -0.59 29.44
CA ALA A 394 12.63 -0.11 29.76
C ALA A 394 13.65 -1.24 29.65
N MET A 395 14.91 -0.87 29.43
CA MET A 395 16.01 -1.82 29.52
C MET A 395 16.45 -2.00 31.00
N ASP A 396 16.55 -3.24 31.40
CA ASP A 396 17.14 -3.65 32.68
C ASP A 396 18.26 -4.65 32.40
N GLY A 397 19.49 -4.18 32.43
CA GLY A 397 20.64 -4.97 31.98
C GLY A 397 20.50 -5.39 30.51
N ARG A 398 20.39 -6.71 30.29
CA ARG A 398 20.18 -7.32 28.95
C ARG A 398 18.75 -7.81 28.72
N THR A 399 17.81 -7.34 29.53
CA THR A 399 16.41 -7.70 29.43
C THR A 399 15.57 -6.46 29.10
N LEU A 400 14.71 -6.55 28.08
CA LEU A 400 13.65 -5.57 27.83
C LEU A 400 12.50 -5.86 28.79
N ASN A 401 12.31 -5.02 29.81
CA ASN A 401 11.24 -5.15 30.78
C ASN A 401 9.99 -4.38 30.36
N VAL A 402 8.83 -5.04 30.38
CA VAL A 402 7.55 -4.52 29.91
C VAL A 402 6.51 -4.65 31.03
N PRO A 403 6.40 -3.64 31.93
CA PRO A 403 5.49 -3.69 33.09
C PRO A 403 4.02 -3.49 32.73
N VAL A 404 3.72 -2.95 31.54
CA VAL A 404 2.36 -2.75 31.04
C VAL A 404 2.31 -3.20 29.59
N LEU A 405 1.37 -4.10 29.28
CA LEU A 405 1.01 -4.50 27.92
C LEU A 405 -0.50 -4.77 27.88
N ARG A 406 -1.27 -3.81 27.41
CA ARG A 406 -2.72 -3.85 27.40
C ARG A 406 -3.26 -3.61 26.01
N THR A 407 -4.26 -4.37 25.61
CA THR A 407 -5.06 -4.17 24.42
C THR A 407 -6.49 -3.81 24.82
N ALA A 408 -7.11 -2.89 24.11
CA ALA A 408 -8.53 -2.62 24.25
C ALA A 408 -9.35 -3.69 23.53
N ALA A 409 -10.62 -3.86 23.92
CA ALA A 409 -11.55 -4.70 23.18
C ALA A 409 -11.73 -4.13 21.76
N HIS A 410 -11.22 -4.86 20.77
CA HIS A 410 -11.21 -4.45 19.36
C HIS A 410 -11.37 -5.70 18.48
N PRO A 411 -12.06 -5.62 17.30
CA PRO A 411 -12.19 -6.77 16.40
C PRO A 411 -10.87 -7.41 15.98
N LEU A 412 -9.77 -6.62 15.98
CA LEU A 412 -8.42 -7.05 15.63
C LEU A 412 -7.52 -7.27 16.86
N GLU A 413 -8.08 -7.45 18.05
CA GLU A 413 -7.30 -7.57 19.28
C GLU A 413 -6.23 -8.68 19.21
N GLU A 414 -6.56 -9.83 18.65
CA GLU A 414 -5.59 -10.94 18.49
C GLU A 414 -4.45 -10.56 17.55
N THR A 415 -4.78 -9.92 16.42
CA THR A 415 -3.78 -9.44 15.45
C THR A 415 -2.87 -8.39 16.07
N LEU A 416 -3.44 -7.47 16.84
CA LEU A 416 -2.70 -6.45 17.59
C LEU A 416 -1.78 -7.06 18.65
N ALA A 417 -2.29 -8.03 19.42
CA ALA A 417 -1.51 -8.71 20.43
C ALA A 417 -0.27 -9.40 19.82
N ARG A 418 -0.44 -10.16 18.73
CA ARG A 418 0.66 -10.79 17.98
C ARG A 418 1.66 -9.76 17.47
N GLN A 419 1.15 -8.68 16.87
CA GLN A 419 2.00 -7.60 16.35
C GLN A 419 2.82 -6.92 17.45
N LEU A 420 2.20 -6.62 18.59
CA LEU A 420 2.89 -5.97 19.70
C LEU A 420 3.97 -6.86 20.30
N LEU A 421 3.69 -8.15 20.52
CA LEU A 421 4.70 -9.10 21.02
C LEU A 421 5.89 -9.19 20.06
N PHE A 422 5.66 -9.26 18.77
CA PHE A 422 6.72 -9.25 17.77
C PHE A 422 7.48 -7.92 17.75
N SER A 423 6.78 -6.79 17.84
CA SER A 423 7.40 -5.47 17.93
C SER A 423 8.28 -5.32 19.15
N LEU A 424 7.89 -5.89 20.30
CA LEU A 424 8.71 -5.92 21.51
C LEU A 424 9.96 -6.79 21.35
N LYS A 425 9.88 -7.93 20.65
CA LYS A 425 11.08 -8.72 20.30
C LYS A 425 12.05 -7.92 19.43
N ARG A 426 11.54 -7.24 18.39
CA ARG A 426 12.34 -6.39 17.51
C ARG A 426 13.00 -5.25 18.27
N LEU A 427 12.21 -4.54 19.08
CA LEU A 427 12.70 -3.46 19.93
C LEU A 427 13.79 -3.95 20.90
N GLY A 428 13.56 -5.10 21.55
CA GLY A 428 14.55 -5.73 22.42
C GLY A 428 15.87 -5.99 21.69
N ARG A 429 15.81 -6.56 20.48
CA ARG A 429 16.99 -6.77 19.64
C ARG A 429 17.72 -5.47 19.30
N GLU A 430 16.99 -4.45 18.89
CA GLU A 430 17.53 -3.12 18.57
C GLU A 430 18.24 -2.49 19.76
N CYS A 431 17.71 -2.69 20.98
CA CYS A 431 18.32 -2.25 22.22
C CYS A 431 19.43 -3.21 22.73
N GLY A 432 19.71 -4.32 22.06
CA GLY A 432 20.74 -5.29 22.47
C GLY A 432 20.31 -6.22 23.61
N ALA A 433 19.00 -6.38 23.84
CA ALA A 433 18.48 -7.31 24.81
C ALA A 433 18.70 -8.77 24.39
N GLN A 434 18.80 -9.67 25.36
CA GLN A 434 18.80 -11.13 25.16
C GLN A 434 17.49 -11.77 25.57
N ALA A 435 16.62 -11.01 26.24
CA ALA A 435 15.29 -11.46 26.61
C ALA A 435 14.31 -10.29 26.62
N VAL A 436 13.04 -10.63 26.40
CA VAL A 436 11.89 -9.74 26.65
C VAL A 436 11.13 -10.31 27.82
N ARG A 437 10.80 -9.50 28.83
CA ARG A 437 10.01 -9.88 29.99
C ARG A 437 8.80 -8.99 30.14
N VAL A 438 7.61 -9.55 29.97
CA VAL A 438 6.34 -8.87 30.21
C VAL A 438 5.91 -9.18 31.63
N THR A 439 6.02 -8.19 32.52
CA THR A 439 5.68 -8.31 33.94
C THR A 439 4.27 -7.80 34.26
N ASP A 440 3.49 -7.48 33.25
CA ASP A 440 2.06 -7.18 33.43
C ASP A 440 1.33 -8.44 33.91
N ALA A 441 0.73 -8.38 35.10
CA ALA A 441 0.00 -9.50 35.66
C ALA A 441 -1.34 -9.80 34.99
N PHE A 442 -1.83 -8.87 34.16
CA PHE A 442 -3.17 -8.94 33.57
C PHE A 442 -3.17 -8.71 32.05
N PRO A 443 -2.34 -9.40 31.27
CA PRO A 443 -2.44 -9.34 29.81
C PRO A 443 -3.78 -9.94 29.37
N SER A 444 -4.32 -9.44 28.25
CA SER A 444 -5.59 -9.96 27.74
C SER A 444 -5.49 -11.45 27.34
N PRO A 445 -6.62 -12.18 27.28
CA PRO A 445 -6.61 -13.55 26.80
C PRO A 445 -6.02 -13.70 25.39
N ALA A 446 -6.27 -12.74 24.52
CA ALA A 446 -5.70 -12.69 23.18
C ALA A 446 -4.17 -12.54 23.22
N THR A 447 -3.64 -11.70 24.12
CA THR A 447 -2.19 -11.53 24.32
C THR A 447 -1.55 -12.81 24.84
N LYS A 448 -2.20 -13.52 25.79
CA LYS A 448 -1.67 -14.79 26.31
C LYS A 448 -1.64 -15.89 25.25
N ALA A 449 -2.70 -16.01 24.46
CA ALA A 449 -2.76 -16.98 23.36
C ALA A 449 -1.67 -16.67 22.31
N ALA A 450 -1.57 -15.42 21.87
CA ALA A 450 -0.55 -14.97 20.91
C ALA A 450 0.88 -15.21 21.43
N ALA A 451 1.11 -15.00 22.73
CA ALA A 451 2.43 -15.21 23.37
C ALA A 451 2.87 -16.68 23.29
N GLY A 452 1.95 -17.64 23.55
CA GLY A 452 2.23 -19.07 23.43
C GLY A 452 2.68 -19.45 22.01
N ASP A 453 1.97 -18.96 21.00
CA ASP A 453 2.30 -19.21 19.59
C ASP A 453 3.67 -18.60 19.19
N ASP A 454 4.09 -17.53 19.84
CA ASP A 454 5.32 -16.79 19.53
C ASP A 454 6.53 -17.18 20.39
N GLY A 455 6.41 -18.27 21.14
CA GLY A 455 7.48 -18.81 21.95
C GLY A 455 7.76 -18.02 23.23
N PHE A 456 6.81 -17.20 23.68
CA PHE A 456 6.84 -16.72 25.06
C PHE A 456 6.44 -17.86 26.01
N PHE A 457 7.02 -17.84 27.17
CA PHE A 457 6.72 -18.80 28.24
C PHE A 457 6.37 -18.06 29.52
N GLU A 458 5.67 -18.75 30.43
CA GLU A 458 5.36 -18.20 31.75
C GLU A 458 6.63 -18.06 32.58
N HIS A 459 6.79 -16.90 33.21
CA HIS A 459 7.95 -16.59 34.07
C HIS A 459 7.55 -15.56 35.13
N ASP A 460 7.72 -15.93 36.41
CA ASP A 460 7.44 -15.09 37.60
C ASP A 460 6.07 -14.38 37.55
N GLY A 461 5.04 -15.09 37.15
CA GLY A 461 3.66 -14.54 37.03
C GLY A 461 3.40 -13.65 35.82
N GLY A 462 4.39 -13.51 34.94
CA GLY A 462 4.29 -12.82 33.65
C GLY A 462 4.71 -13.71 32.48
N LEU A 463 5.18 -13.11 31.40
CA LEU A 463 5.62 -13.78 30.18
C LEU A 463 7.06 -13.39 29.86
N ALA A 464 7.86 -14.32 29.33
CA ALA A 464 9.20 -14.03 28.85
C ALA A 464 9.49 -14.71 27.52
N ALA A 465 10.36 -14.12 26.72
CA ALA A 465 10.89 -14.71 25.49
C ALA A 465 12.40 -14.49 25.40
N LEU A 466 13.12 -15.45 24.84
CA LEU A 466 14.54 -15.33 24.55
C LEU A 466 14.75 -14.64 23.20
N LEU A 467 15.79 -13.81 23.12
CA LEU A 467 16.27 -13.20 21.87
C LEU A 467 17.67 -13.76 21.58
N VAL A 468 17.77 -14.60 20.56
CA VAL A 468 19.01 -15.31 20.23
C VAL A 468 19.51 -14.81 18.87
N ASP A 469 20.34 -13.77 18.88
CA ASP A 469 20.86 -13.13 17.65
C ASP A 469 22.07 -13.90 17.09
N VAL A 470 21.81 -15.13 16.63
CA VAL A 470 22.79 -16.05 16.05
C VAL A 470 22.25 -16.71 14.80
N CYS A 471 23.04 -16.69 13.73
CA CYS A 471 22.85 -17.48 12.52
C CYS A 471 24.00 -18.49 12.44
N GLY A 472 23.79 -19.73 12.89
CA GLY A 472 24.87 -20.70 13.06
C GLY A 472 24.37 -22.14 13.21
N SER A 473 25.24 -23.02 13.70
CA SER A 473 24.88 -24.39 14.03
C SER A 473 23.91 -24.48 15.19
N ALA A 474 23.23 -25.59 15.36
CA ALA A 474 22.35 -25.87 16.49
C ALA A 474 23.08 -25.68 17.83
N GLN A 475 24.36 -26.11 17.90
CA GLN A 475 25.17 -25.94 19.09
C GLN A 475 25.46 -24.47 19.42
N GLU A 476 25.79 -23.64 18.44
CA GLU A 476 26.05 -22.20 18.62
C GLU A 476 24.79 -21.48 19.08
N VAL A 477 23.65 -21.78 18.45
CA VAL A 477 22.34 -21.21 18.79
C VAL A 477 21.95 -21.61 20.21
N ALA A 478 22.09 -22.89 20.58
CA ALA A 478 21.78 -23.38 21.92
C ALA A 478 22.69 -22.75 23.00
N ALA A 479 23.97 -22.53 22.71
CA ALA A 479 24.89 -21.92 23.68
C ALA A 479 24.45 -20.48 24.04
N VAL A 480 24.05 -19.68 23.06
CA VAL A 480 23.57 -18.31 23.30
C VAL A 480 22.17 -18.31 23.94
N ALA A 481 21.30 -19.23 23.53
CA ALA A 481 19.98 -19.40 24.16
C ALA A 481 20.14 -19.78 25.65
N GLY A 482 21.06 -20.70 25.97
CA GLY A 482 21.37 -21.11 27.36
C GLY A 482 21.92 -19.97 28.20
N GLN A 483 22.72 -19.08 27.61
CA GLN A 483 23.16 -17.88 28.32
C GLN A 483 21.98 -16.95 28.66
N ALA A 484 21.11 -16.68 27.71
CA ALA A 484 19.93 -15.86 27.93
C ALA A 484 18.93 -16.50 28.92
N ALA A 485 18.77 -17.84 28.87
CA ALA A 485 17.91 -18.59 29.78
C ALA A 485 18.41 -18.51 31.24
N ARG A 486 19.74 -18.60 31.46
CA ARG A 486 20.34 -18.46 32.80
C ARG A 486 20.07 -17.09 33.43
N GLU A 487 20.04 -16.01 32.64
CA GLU A 487 19.67 -14.67 33.15
C GLU A 487 18.21 -14.63 33.65
N LEU A 488 17.38 -15.53 33.14
CA LEU A 488 15.98 -15.72 33.59
C LEU A 488 15.84 -16.88 34.59
N GLY A 489 16.94 -17.43 35.15
CA GLY A 489 16.91 -18.53 36.11
C GLY A 489 16.40 -19.86 35.55
N ARG A 490 16.49 -20.09 34.21
CA ARG A 490 16.08 -21.33 33.55
C ARG A 490 17.25 -22.21 33.16
N GLU A 491 16.98 -23.52 33.08
CA GLU A 491 17.95 -24.49 32.57
C GLU A 491 18.17 -24.35 31.05
N GLU A 492 19.35 -24.76 30.64
CA GLU A 492 19.75 -24.75 29.22
C GLU A 492 18.95 -25.77 28.41
N THR A 493 18.62 -25.38 27.19
CA THR A 493 18.02 -26.29 26.19
C THR A 493 19.11 -26.70 25.19
N ALA A 494 19.41 -28.01 25.11
CA ALA A 494 20.30 -28.54 24.10
C ALA A 494 19.58 -28.66 22.77
N LEU A 495 20.26 -28.34 21.67
CA LEU A 495 19.82 -28.60 20.30
C LEU A 495 20.82 -29.56 19.64
N GLU A 496 20.28 -30.50 18.87
CA GLU A 496 21.08 -31.41 18.07
C GLU A 496 21.18 -30.94 16.62
N ALA A 497 22.25 -31.26 15.93
CA ALA A 497 22.38 -31.02 14.49
C ALA A 497 21.37 -31.86 13.69
N GLY A 498 20.95 -31.37 12.54
CA GLY A 498 20.01 -32.09 11.69
C GLY A 498 18.56 -32.05 12.16
N LEU A 499 18.16 -31.03 12.93
CA LEU A 499 16.78 -30.84 13.35
C LEU A 499 15.81 -30.92 12.16
N PRO A 500 14.67 -31.61 12.31
CA PRO A 500 13.57 -31.55 11.33
C PRO A 500 13.15 -30.10 11.05
N ALA A 501 12.62 -29.86 9.83
CA ALA A 501 12.26 -28.51 9.43
C ALA A 501 11.22 -27.85 10.38
N GLU A 502 10.23 -28.62 10.82
CA GLU A 502 9.17 -28.17 11.72
C GLU A 502 9.75 -27.75 13.10
N VAL A 503 10.69 -28.53 13.63
CA VAL A 503 11.35 -28.23 14.91
C VAL A 503 12.23 -27.01 14.77
N ALA A 504 13.01 -26.94 13.68
CA ALA A 504 13.87 -25.78 13.41
C ALA A 504 13.04 -24.49 13.22
N GLY A 505 11.92 -24.57 12.50
CA GLY A 505 11.00 -23.44 12.32
C GLY A 505 10.40 -22.96 13.65
N PHE A 506 10.03 -23.88 14.53
CA PHE A 506 9.55 -23.53 15.87
C PHE A 506 10.65 -22.87 16.72
N VAL A 507 11.86 -23.43 16.72
CA VAL A 507 13.02 -22.87 17.47
C VAL A 507 13.37 -21.47 16.96
N GLU A 508 13.44 -21.27 15.65
CA GLU A 508 13.76 -19.96 15.05
C GLU A 508 12.70 -18.90 15.35
N ARG A 509 11.43 -19.31 15.46
CA ARG A 509 10.33 -18.43 15.88
C ARG A 509 10.41 -18.10 17.38
N ALA A 510 10.55 -19.12 18.21
CA ALA A 510 10.59 -18.95 19.66
C ALA A 510 11.78 -18.09 20.12
N TRP A 511 12.95 -18.33 19.52
CA TRP A 511 14.20 -17.65 19.83
C TRP A 511 14.59 -16.59 18.81
N TRP A 512 13.59 -16.03 18.10
CA TRP A 512 13.85 -15.01 17.08
C TRP A 512 14.89 -13.98 17.58
N PRO A 513 15.88 -13.59 16.74
CA PRO A 513 16.06 -13.86 15.32
C PRO A 513 16.96 -15.08 14.98
N ALA A 514 17.07 -16.06 15.85
CA ALA A 514 17.90 -17.26 15.63
C ALA A 514 17.69 -17.90 14.24
N LYS A 515 18.78 -18.44 13.67
CA LYS A 515 18.77 -19.25 12.44
C LYS A 515 19.66 -20.48 12.64
N VAL A 516 19.08 -21.69 12.57
CA VAL A 516 19.76 -22.97 12.76
C VAL A 516 20.21 -23.56 11.43
N MET A 517 21.43 -23.29 10.99
CA MET A 517 21.90 -23.52 9.63
C MET A 517 22.20 -24.98 9.29
N ASP A 518 22.45 -25.84 10.26
CA ASP A 518 22.64 -27.28 10.11
C ASP A 518 21.37 -28.11 10.29
N SER A 519 20.19 -27.46 10.35
CA SER A 519 18.86 -28.09 10.29
C SER A 519 18.48 -28.52 8.89
N LEU A 520 17.43 -29.38 8.79
CA LEU A 520 16.85 -29.82 7.53
C LEU A 520 15.89 -28.76 6.91
N MET A 521 15.67 -27.64 7.55
CA MET A 521 14.80 -26.57 7.09
C MET A 521 15.37 -25.93 5.81
N PRO A 522 14.63 -25.95 4.69
CA PRO A 522 15.10 -25.41 3.44
C PRO A 522 15.11 -23.88 3.42
N SER A 523 15.90 -23.34 2.49
CA SER A 523 15.98 -21.89 2.24
C SER A 523 15.67 -21.58 0.79
N PHE A 524 14.95 -20.48 0.55
CA PHE A 524 14.58 -20.03 -0.79
C PHE A 524 14.94 -18.55 -0.99
N LEU A 525 15.33 -18.22 -2.23
CA LEU A 525 15.45 -16.84 -2.70
C LEU A 525 14.17 -16.47 -3.45
N VAL A 526 13.49 -15.42 -3.01
CA VAL A 526 12.20 -14.98 -3.56
C VAL A 526 12.38 -13.62 -4.23
N PRO A 527 12.25 -13.54 -5.54
CA PRO A 527 12.17 -12.26 -6.23
C PRO A 527 10.85 -11.56 -5.86
N ILE A 528 10.96 -10.29 -5.48
CA ILE A 528 9.83 -9.43 -5.18
C ILE A 528 9.98 -8.11 -5.94
N GLU A 529 8.89 -7.58 -6.44
CA GLU A 529 8.88 -6.27 -7.08
C GLU A 529 9.10 -5.15 -6.05
N PRO A 530 9.77 -4.05 -6.43
CA PRO A 530 10.04 -2.93 -5.51
C PRO A 530 8.79 -2.39 -4.84
N ARG A 531 7.68 -2.30 -5.57
CA ARG A 531 6.38 -1.89 -5.07
C ARG A 531 5.92 -2.76 -3.89
N TRP A 532 5.92 -4.07 -4.08
CA TRP A 532 5.48 -5.00 -3.04
C TRP A 532 6.45 -5.08 -1.86
N SER A 533 7.73 -4.88 -2.11
CA SER A 533 8.71 -4.78 -1.01
C SER A 533 8.45 -3.57 -0.13
N THR A 534 8.06 -2.44 -0.71
CA THR A 534 7.69 -1.24 0.03
C THR A 534 6.40 -1.43 0.84
N GLU A 535 5.39 -2.04 0.23
CA GLU A 535 4.08 -2.25 0.87
C GLU A 535 4.13 -3.30 1.98
N LEU A 536 4.83 -4.43 1.75
CA LEU A 536 4.92 -5.52 2.73
C LEU A 536 5.91 -5.25 3.87
N PHE A 537 7.00 -4.55 3.59
CA PHE A 537 8.10 -4.42 4.56
C PHE A 537 8.31 -3.00 5.06
N ASN A 538 7.45 -2.07 4.66
CA ASN A 538 7.61 -0.64 5.00
C ASN A 538 9.04 -0.13 4.73
N THR A 539 9.70 -0.69 3.69
CA THR A 539 11.02 -0.23 3.29
C THR A 539 10.88 1.17 2.70
N PRO A 540 11.63 2.16 3.18
CA PRO A 540 11.47 3.52 2.70
C PRO A 540 11.84 3.59 1.22
N ALA A 541 10.85 3.87 0.38
CA ALA A 541 11.07 4.32 -0.99
C ALA A 541 11.61 5.77 -1.01
N THR A 542 11.64 6.43 0.16
CA THR A 542 12.17 7.77 0.38
C THR A 542 13.02 7.79 1.66
N LEU A 543 14.05 8.62 1.69
CA LEU A 543 15.04 8.80 2.77
C LEU A 543 14.45 9.31 4.11
N LEU A 544 13.12 9.40 4.26
CA LEU A 544 12.47 9.84 5.50
C LEU A 544 11.84 8.64 6.20
N PRO A 545 12.37 8.23 7.39
CA PRO A 545 11.68 7.25 8.22
C PRO A 545 10.31 7.80 8.62
N ARG A 546 9.28 6.95 8.61
CA ARG A 546 7.97 7.29 9.15
C ARG A 546 7.95 6.93 10.64
N PRO A 547 7.99 7.92 11.54
CA PRO A 547 8.24 7.67 12.97
C PRO A 547 7.03 7.06 13.71
N ASP A 548 5.82 7.11 13.14
CA ASP A 548 4.57 6.90 13.89
C ASP A 548 3.81 5.61 13.51
N GLU A 549 4.41 4.71 12.71
CA GLU A 549 3.75 3.49 12.27
C GLU A 549 4.17 2.28 13.10
N LEU A 550 3.26 1.33 13.29
CA LEU A 550 3.44 0.09 14.06
C LEU A 550 4.50 -0.87 13.46
N GLY A 551 5.37 -0.42 12.62
CA GLY A 551 6.44 -1.22 12.05
C GLY A 551 5.94 -2.36 11.13
N ILE A 552 6.85 -3.28 10.78
CA ILE A 552 6.52 -4.43 9.94
C ILE A 552 5.56 -5.35 10.67
N SER A 553 4.45 -5.71 10.04
CA SER A 553 3.52 -6.70 10.58
C SER A 553 4.22 -8.05 10.75
N ARG A 554 3.78 -8.82 11.77
CA ARG A 554 4.36 -10.13 12.02
C ARG A 554 4.08 -11.13 10.92
N GLU A 555 2.87 -11.12 10.36
CA GLU A 555 2.43 -12.06 9.33
C GLU A 555 1.99 -11.33 8.07
N HIS A 556 2.33 -11.92 6.93
CA HIS A 556 2.00 -11.39 5.61
C HIS A 556 1.67 -12.50 4.64
N VAL A 557 1.07 -12.13 3.52
CA VAL A 557 0.93 -12.99 2.36
C VAL A 557 1.49 -12.31 1.10
N TYR A 558 2.25 -13.05 0.32
CA TYR A 558 2.73 -12.64 -0.99
C TYR A 558 2.12 -13.53 -2.06
N TYR A 559 1.53 -12.94 -3.09
CA TYR A 559 0.93 -13.68 -4.19
C TYR A 559 1.83 -13.66 -5.42
N ARG A 560 1.82 -14.78 -6.14
CA ARG A 560 2.56 -14.95 -7.40
C ARG A 560 1.87 -15.97 -8.30
N SER A 561 2.31 -16.07 -9.56
CA SER A 561 1.85 -17.13 -10.47
C SER A 561 2.23 -18.52 -9.94
N SER A 562 1.41 -19.52 -10.25
CA SER A 562 1.49 -20.88 -9.71
C SER A 562 2.62 -21.72 -10.31
N GLY A 563 3.82 -21.25 -10.41
CA GLY A 563 4.96 -21.95 -10.99
C GLY A 563 5.13 -23.43 -10.60
N ARG A 564 6.26 -24.05 -10.93
CA ARG A 564 6.54 -25.46 -10.58
C ARG A 564 6.51 -25.66 -9.08
N ARG A 565 5.79 -26.68 -8.60
CA ARG A 565 5.73 -27.09 -7.19
C ARG A 565 7.10 -27.55 -6.72
N GLY A 566 7.49 -27.19 -5.54
CA GLY A 566 8.75 -27.60 -4.92
C GLY A 566 9.02 -26.92 -3.58
N GLU A 567 8.11 -26.05 -3.17
CA GLU A 567 8.17 -25.37 -1.89
C GLU A 567 7.70 -26.30 -0.78
N SER A 568 8.59 -26.59 0.16
CA SER A 568 8.26 -27.25 1.43
C SER A 568 8.18 -26.22 2.54
N VAL A 569 7.29 -26.42 3.48
CA VAL A 569 7.11 -25.59 4.65
C VAL A 569 7.34 -26.41 5.93
N PRO A 570 7.84 -25.79 7.00
CA PRO A 570 8.39 -24.43 7.06
C PRO A 570 9.70 -24.28 6.28
N ALA A 571 10.00 -23.03 5.88
CA ALA A 571 11.22 -22.71 5.14
C ALA A 571 11.70 -21.29 5.46
N ARG A 572 12.96 -20.97 5.13
CA ARG A 572 13.48 -19.60 5.20
C ARG A 572 13.38 -18.94 3.83
N LEU A 573 12.99 -17.68 3.82
CA LEU A 573 12.95 -16.85 2.62
C LEU A 573 14.02 -15.76 2.69
N LEU A 574 14.74 -15.53 1.59
CA LEU A 574 15.50 -14.30 1.34
C LEU A 574 14.73 -13.48 0.32
N TRP A 575 14.45 -12.23 0.63
CA TRP A 575 13.73 -11.31 -0.24
C TRP A 575 14.69 -10.56 -1.16
N TYR A 576 14.64 -10.88 -2.44
CA TYR A 576 15.42 -10.21 -3.47
C TYR A 576 14.52 -9.22 -4.22
N VAL A 577 14.77 -7.93 -4.04
CA VAL A 577 14.07 -6.88 -4.77
C VAL A 577 14.59 -6.86 -6.20
N SER A 578 13.72 -7.10 -7.16
CA SER A 578 14.03 -7.03 -8.57
C SER A 578 14.30 -5.60 -9.03
N ARG A 579 14.74 -5.41 -10.27
CA ARG A 579 15.05 -4.08 -10.80
C ARG A 579 13.79 -3.21 -10.84
N GLY A 580 13.82 -2.05 -10.20
CA GLY A 580 12.75 -1.06 -10.21
C GLY A 580 12.89 -0.01 -11.31
N SER A 581 11.95 0.92 -11.36
CA SER A 581 11.93 2.05 -12.29
C SER A 581 13.00 3.09 -12.02
N SER A 582 13.52 3.19 -10.79
CA SER A 582 14.67 4.02 -10.44
C SER A 582 15.94 3.17 -10.31
N TYR A 583 17.03 3.64 -10.87
CA TYR A 583 18.31 2.92 -10.97
C TYR A 583 18.92 2.55 -9.60
N GLU A 584 18.49 3.22 -8.53
CA GLU A 584 19.07 3.08 -7.18
C GLU A 584 18.33 2.06 -6.29
N GLU A 585 17.12 1.60 -6.65
CA GLU A 585 16.21 0.89 -5.71
C GLU A 585 15.96 -0.60 -6.03
N GLY A 586 16.80 -1.25 -6.77
CA GLY A 586 16.59 -2.65 -7.10
C GLY A 586 17.87 -3.49 -7.12
N GLN A 587 17.69 -4.80 -7.38
CA GLN A 587 18.77 -5.79 -7.49
C GLN A 587 19.56 -6.00 -6.20
N MET A 588 18.84 -6.15 -5.09
CA MET A 588 19.45 -6.40 -3.79
C MET A 588 18.60 -7.32 -2.93
N VAL A 589 19.23 -8.05 -2.02
CA VAL A 589 18.55 -8.75 -0.94
C VAL A 589 18.37 -7.78 0.21
N ILE A 590 17.12 -7.67 0.70
CA ILE A 590 16.74 -6.69 1.73
C ILE A 590 16.48 -7.30 3.10
N GLY A 591 16.24 -8.63 3.18
CA GLY A 591 15.87 -9.25 4.44
C GLY A 591 15.49 -10.71 4.27
N CYS A 592 15.00 -11.30 5.35
CA CYS A 592 14.53 -12.69 5.38
C CYS A 592 13.21 -12.80 6.17
N SER A 593 12.52 -13.95 5.97
CA SER A 593 11.29 -14.32 6.69
C SER A 593 11.21 -15.83 6.86
N GLN A 594 10.29 -16.31 7.66
CA GLN A 594 9.89 -17.71 7.72
C GLN A 594 8.66 -17.93 6.82
N LEU A 595 8.71 -18.89 5.92
CA LEU A 595 7.57 -19.35 5.11
C LEU A 595 6.78 -20.36 5.94
N ASP A 596 5.51 -20.05 6.22
CA ASP A 596 4.64 -20.85 7.07
C ASP A 596 3.67 -21.73 6.28
N GLU A 597 3.18 -21.22 5.14
CA GLU A 597 2.17 -21.91 4.34
C GLU A 597 2.29 -21.55 2.86
N VAL A 598 2.03 -22.54 2.00
CA VAL A 598 1.93 -22.36 0.54
C VAL A 598 0.61 -22.91 0.07
N VAL A 599 -0.22 -22.07 -0.54
CA VAL A 599 -1.53 -22.47 -1.07
C VAL A 599 -1.61 -22.08 -2.54
N ILE A 600 -2.04 -23.03 -3.38
CA ILE A 600 -2.31 -22.81 -4.80
C ILE A 600 -3.78 -23.06 -5.05
N ASP A 601 -4.52 -22.00 -5.40
CA ASP A 601 -5.97 -22.10 -5.62
C ASP A 601 -6.47 -21.02 -6.59
N ALA A 602 -7.79 -21.00 -6.81
CA ALA A 602 -8.46 -19.91 -7.53
C ALA A 602 -8.23 -18.56 -6.81
N PRO A 603 -8.04 -17.46 -7.55
CA PRO A 603 -7.68 -16.16 -6.97
C PRO A 603 -8.66 -15.66 -5.91
N ASP A 604 -9.97 -15.87 -6.12
CA ASP A 604 -10.99 -15.44 -5.15
C ASP A 604 -10.95 -16.26 -3.85
N ALA A 605 -10.68 -17.56 -3.93
CA ALA A 605 -10.52 -18.41 -2.76
C ALA A 605 -9.27 -18.02 -1.95
N LEU A 606 -8.15 -17.75 -2.64
CA LEU A 606 -6.93 -17.27 -2.00
C LEU A 606 -7.12 -15.90 -1.34
N HIS A 607 -7.76 -14.97 -2.05
CA HIS A 607 -8.03 -13.65 -1.49
C HIS A 607 -8.90 -13.75 -0.24
N SER A 608 -10.03 -14.50 -0.29
CA SER A 608 -10.91 -14.67 0.88
C SER A 608 -10.21 -15.34 2.07
N LYS A 609 -9.30 -16.30 1.80
CA LYS A 609 -8.53 -16.97 2.87
C LYS A 609 -7.54 -16.03 3.55
N PHE A 610 -6.89 -15.15 2.81
CA PHE A 610 -5.75 -14.36 3.28
C PHE A 610 -5.95 -12.84 3.23
N GLU A 611 -7.16 -12.35 2.96
CA GLU A 611 -7.43 -10.90 2.88
C GLU A 611 -7.01 -10.13 4.13
N HIS A 612 -7.07 -10.80 5.30
CA HIS A 612 -6.65 -10.25 6.58
C HIS A 612 -5.12 -10.11 6.74
N LEU A 613 -4.34 -10.79 5.89
CA LEU A 613 -2.87 -10.78 5.91
C LEU A 613 -2.24 -10.04 4.72
N GLY A 614 -3.01 -9.69 3.71
CA GLY A 614 -2.49 -9.24 2.42
C GLY A 614 -2.67 -7.77 2.16
N VAL A 615 -1.68 -7.15 1.54
CA VAL A 615 -1.75 -5.80 0.97
C VAL A 615 -2.41 -5.78 -0.42
N TYR A 616 -2.80 -6.96 -0.93
CA TYR A 616 -3.34 -7.13 -2.27
C TYR A 616 -4.86 -7.02 -2.28
N GLY A 617 -5.39 -6.18 -3.17
CA GLY A 617 -6.81 -6.21 -3.49
C GLY A 617 -7.18 -7.43 -4.35
N ARG A 618 -8.49 -7.80 -4.34
CA ARG A 618 -9.02 -8.98 -5.06
C ARG A 618 -8.65 -8.99 -6.55
N GLU A 619 -8.73 -7.84 -7.23
CA GLU A 619 -8.41 -7.74 -8.64
C GLU A 619 -6.91 -7.93 -8.93
N GLN A 620 -6.05 -7.57 -8.01
CA GLN A 620 -4.61 -7.81 -8.13
C GLN A 620 -4.29 -9.30 -8.07
N VAL A 621 -4.95 -10.06 -7.16
CA VAL A 621 -4.80 -11.51 -7.08
C VAL A 621 -5.36 -12.20 -8.34
N ARG A 622 -6.49 -11.72 -8.88
CA ARG A 622 -7.04 -12.19 -10.16
C ARG A 622 -6.11 -11.93 -11.34
N ALA A 623 -5.44 -10.78 -11.34
CA ALA A 623 -4.48 -10.44 -12.40
C ALA A 623 -3.27 -11.39 -12.40
N ILE A 624 -2.76 -11.73 -11.21
CA ILE A 624 -1.70 -12.73 -11.07
C ILE A 624 -2.13 -14.08 -11.68
N ALA A 625 -3.37 -14.51 -11.41
CA ALA A 625 -3.90 -15.77 -11.95
C ALA A 625 -4.12 -15.72 -13.48
N ARG A 626 -4.44 -14.57 -14.06
CA ARG A 626 -4.57 -14.42 -15.54
C ARG A 626 -3.25 -14.63 -16.28
N GLY A 627 -2.12 -14.36 -15.64
CA GLY A 627 -0.79 -14.66 -16.17
C GLY A 627 -0.39 -16.15 -16.09
N ASP A 628 -1.23 -17.00 -15.48
CA ASP A 628 -0.97 -18.44 -15.31
C ASP A 628 -1.87 -19.27 -16.22
N ALA A 629 -1.28 -20.23 -16.96
CA ALA A 629 -2.03 -21.09 -17.88
C ALA A 629 -3.12 -21.94 -17.20
N SER A 630 -3.01 -22.17 -15.87
CA SER A 630 -4.02 -22.90 -15.08
C SER A 630 -5.12 -21.99 -14.54
N GLY A 631 -5.02 -20.67 -14.68
CA GLY A 631 -5.91 -19.70 -14.06
C GLY A 631 -5.84 -19.66 -12.53
N ARG A 632 -4.77 -20.18 -11.94
CA ARG A 632 -4.55 -20.28 -10.48
C ARG A 632 -3.42 -19.35 -10.05
N ALA A 633 -3.44 -18.93 -8.79
CA ALA A 633 -2.35 -18.20 -8.17
C ALA A 633 -1.77 -19.01 -7.01
N MET A 634 -0.58 -18.63 -6.57
CA MET A 634 0.09 -19.16 -5.40
C MET A 634 0.17 -18.08 -4.33
N ALA A 635 -0.28 -18.39 -3.12
CA ALA A 635 -0.11 -17.57 -1.93
C ALA A 635 1.02 -18.13 -1.06
N LEU A 636 1.97 -17.31 -0.69
CA LEU A 636 3.03 -17.60 0.27
C LEU A 636 2.70 -16.84 1.56
N ARG A 637 2.22 -17.54 2.61
CA ARG A 637 2.07 -16.96 3.94
C ARG A 637 3.39 -17.07 4.68
N PHE A 638 3.88 -15.95 5.18
CA PHE A 638 5.16 -15.86 5.86
C PHE A 638 5.09 -14.95 7.08
N SER A 639 6.03 -15.15 8.01
CA SER A 639 6.10 -14.43 9.28
C SER A 639 7.53 -14.08 9.66
N ASP A 640 7.65 -13.41 10.81
CA ASP A 640 8.92 -13.14 11.50
C ASP A 640 9.95 -12.44 10.59
N THR A 641 9.47 -11.46 9.82
CA THR A 641 10.29 -10.74 8.85
C THR A 641 11.37 -9.91 9.54
N GLU A 642 12.58 -10.06 9.02
CA GLU A 642 13.78 -9.36 9.47
C GLU A 642 14.38 -8.59 8.28
N ILE A 643 14.33 -7.26 8.35
CA ILE A 643 15.00 -6.41 7.36
C ILE A 643 16.46 -6.25 7.75
N PHE A 644 17.34 -6.46 6.80
CA PHE A 644 18.77 -6.36 7.03
C PHE A 644 19.17 -4.89 7.24
N PRO A 645 20.02 -4.60 8.22
CA PRO A 645 20.58 -3.26 8.40
C PRO A 645 21.30 -2.75 7.16
N ARG A 646 21.83 -3.67 6.35
CA ARG A 646 22.51 -3.39 5.09
C ARG A 646 22.00 -4.30 3.99
N THR A 647 21.49 -3.71 2.92
CA THR A 647 21.07 -4.49 1.75
C THR A 647 22.26 -5.16 1.07
N VAL A 648 22.06 -6.38 0.53
CA VAL A 648 23.11 -7.13 -0.17
C VAL A 648 22.90 -7.01 -1.69
N PRO A 649 23.71 -6.17 -2.38
CA PRO A 649 23.56 -5.98 -3.83
C PRO A 649 23.78 -7.26 -4.62
N LEU A 650 23.14 -7.38 -5.79
CA LEU A 650 23.24 -8.55 -6.68
C LEU A 650 24.68 -8.94 -7.00
N ARG A 651 25.54 -7.95 -7.26
CA ARG A 651 26.98 -8.23 -7.50
C ARG A 651 27.63 -8.96 -6.32
N ARG A 652 27.26 -8.60 -5.10
CA ARG A 652 27.79 -9.24 -3.88
C ARG A 652 27.17 -10.62 -3.67
N LEU A 653 25.85 -10.77 -3.89
CA LEU A 653 25.17 -12.06 -3.86
C LEU A 653 25.82 -13.05 -4.85
N LYS A 654 26.09 -12.62 -6.09
CA LYS A 654 26.79 -13.44 -7.08
C LYS A 654 28.21 -13.83 -6.62
N SER A 655 28.96 -12.89 -6.06
CA SER A 655 30.31 -13.16 -5.52
C SER A 655 30.28 -14.19 -4.40
N LEU A 656 29.31 -14.10 -3.46
CA LEU A 656 29.12 -15.06 -2.36
C LEU A 656 28.79 -16.46 -2.91
N ALA A 657 27.85 -16.55 -3.86
CA ALA A 657 27.48 -17.81 -4.48
C ALA A 657 28.66 -18.44 -5.24
N GLN A 658 29.41 -17.65 -6.01
CA GLN A 658 30.60 -18.10 -6.74
C GLN A 658 31.68 -18.60 -5.78
N GLY A 659 31.93 -17.89 -4.69
CA GLY A 659 32.90 -18.30 -3.66
C GLY A 659 32.53 -19.63 -2.99
N LEU A 660 31.25 -19.98 -2.95
CA LEU A 660 30.75 -21.26 -2.45
C LEU A 660 30.60 -22.34 -3.53
N GLY A 661 30.88 -22.03 -4.81
CA GLY A 661 30.67 -22.95 -5.93
C GLY A 661 29.20 -23.22 -6.22
N LEU A 662 28.29 -22.29 -5.88
CA LEU A 662 26.84 -22.45 -5.98
C LEU A 662 26.26 -21.62 -7.13
N GLN A 663 25.15 -22.11 -7.67
CA GLN A 663 24.34 -21.38 -8.65
C GLN A 663 22.95 -21.12 -8.07
N PHE A 664 22.30 -20.03 -8.47
CA PHE A 664 20.93 -19.70 -8.13
C PHE A 664 20.24 -19.01 -9.31
N SER A 665 18.93 -19.03 -9.32
CA SER A 665 18.11 -18.34 -10.33
C SER A 665 17.39 -17.15 -9.69
N LEU A 666 17.27 -16.08 -10.46
CA LEU A 666 16.46 -14.90 -10.10
C LEU A 666 15.13 -14.86 -10.86
N MET A 667 14.91 -15.85 -11.75
CA MET A 667 13.72 -15.90 -12.62
C MET A 667 12.46 -16.35 -11.89
N SER A 668 12.62 -17.04 -10.76
CA SER A 668 11.52 -17.59 -9.95
C SER A 668 12.01 -17.85 -8.53
N LEU A 669 11.09 -18.20 -7.64
CA LEU A 669 11.43 -18.74 -6.33
C LEU A 669 12.43 -19.91 -6.53
N SER A 670 13.60 -19.75 -5.94
CA SER A 670 14.71 -20.68 -6.13
C SER A 670 15.18 -21.24 -4.80
N LYS A 671 15.26 -22.57 -4.71
CA LYS A 671 15.88 -23.20 -3.55
C LYS A 671 17.37 -22.87 -3.53
N ILE A 672 17.87 -22.43 -2.39
CA ILE A 672 19.28 -22.11 -2.14
C ILE A 672 19.82 -22.99 -1.01
N SER A 673 21.14 -23.14 -0.93
CA SER A 673 21.75 -23.86 0.18
C SER A 673 21.70 -23.00 1.47
N ASN A 674 21.63 -23.66 2.62
CA ASN A 674 21.73 -22.98 3.92
C ASN A 674 23.06 -22.21 4.07
N ARG A 675 24.16 -22.69 3.44
CA ARG A 675 25.44 -21.96 3.40
C ARG A 675 25.35 -20.62 2.68
N LEU A 676 24.62 -20.59 1.55
CA LEU A 676 24.41 -19.32 0.83
C LEU A 676 23.49 -18.40 1.63
N PHE A 677 22.44 -18.96 2.23
CA PHE A 677 21.56 -18.17 3.13
C PHE A 677 22.38 -17.51 4.24
N GLN A 678 23.19 -18.30 4.95
CA GLN A 678 24.04 -17.80 6.04
C GLN A 678 25.00 -16.71 5.58
N ALA A 679 25.71 -16.92 4.46
CA ALA A 679 26.63 -15.93 3.94
C ALA A 679 25.96 -14.60 3.57
N VAL A 680 24.73 -14.64 3.04
CA VAL A 680 23.95 -13.46 2.72
C VAL A 680 23.44 -12.78 4.00
N TYR A 681 22.96 -13.55 4.97
CA TYR A 681 22.51 -13.06 6.26
C TYR A 681 23.63 -12.33 7.01
N GLU A 682 24.80 -12.95 7.12
CA GLU A 682 25.99 -12.35 7.76
C GLU A 682 26.43 -11.06 7.04
N GLU A 683 26.39 -11.04 5.69
CA GLU A 683 26.72 -9.85 4.91
C GLU A 683 25.73 -8.71 5.17
N GLY A 684 24.45 -9.02 5.32
CA GLY A 684 23.38 -8.06 5.64
C GLY A 684 23.49 -7.46 7.04
N HIS A 685 24.15 -8.18 7.98
CA HIS A 685 24.34 -7.77 9.38
C HIS A 685 25.75 -7.27 9.70
N ARG A 686 26.64 -7.18 8.71
CA ARG A 686 27.98 -6.61 8.94
C ARG A 686 27.86 -5.19 9.47
N ARG A 687 28.32 -4.99 10.70
CA ARG A 687 28.56 -3.64 11.24
C ARG A 687 29.70 -2.99 10.46
N THR A 688 29.52 -1.75 10.07
CA THR A 688 30.58 -0.92 9.43
C THR A 688 31.71 -0.66 10.39
#